data_b4be1ce54a1ee3880e0b677cc9d6e167
#
_entry.id   b4be1ce54a1ee3880e0b677cc9d6e167
#
_cell.length_a   1.000
_cell.length_b   1.000
_cell.length_c   1.000
_cell.angle_alpha   90.00
_cell.angle_beta   90.00
_cell.angle_gamma   90.00
#
_symmetry.space_group_name_H-M   'P 1'
#
loop_
_entity.id
_entity.type
_entity.pdbx_description
1 polymer ?
#
loop_
_entity_poly.entity_id
_entity_poly.type
_entity_poly.pdbx_seq_one_letter_code
_entity_poly.pdbx_strand_id
1 'polypeptide(L)'
;IVGYFKQREFLRILIIYKKIKEDCLHLDGYTFVILLKTCALLKDMEVGHELHSHVSTLGLLESNAFVCSTLVDMYAKCGCITRAQEVFDQLSVQTVVIWNTLITGYIKCGEGKKALHCFQHMQYGGIPPDDVTFICMLKACSNLGLMDKGMEIYVEVAKKGFDKEVVVGSMLVDMYAKCGCLTEAQIIFDRIPDQNIILWNVLITGYLECGYNEHVYQLFQKMQIEGISSNAITLICMLKTCARLEDIGKCQEVHNDIVTKGLETCLEVGSALVEMYSKNSCIEIAKEIFDKLPLRDVISWNTIIAGCIEQGRSREAVNYFDKMQHHGLCPDCFTFVVIMKACDNVKDFAKLQEISSEIVMKGLEKDLYVGSTLVEVYARCDLLLEAREVFERLPSRDLVTWNVLITGYVEHGWDEEALKCFEKLKDGDSFMDDVTFVSVLKACCSLCDIMNAQKLHTDIMRRGFLERDAFSGSALVDVYAKCGFLAEAQNVFDKLPLRDEVSWTVMIAAYIEYDQLEDAFTLVQHMKNRGIPYSAITLVCILKAIGSMNATNHGREIHSEIIQRGMLEGDAFIISALVDMYSKCGAIAETQDMFDKLRVHDGMLWTTYIEHLESEDAIQCYEKMQNASVPPHNLTTFIFILKACANVGATIKGQEIHAEIIKKGLDNELVLSNTLIYMYAKCSLLEESQAVYKTLLLGDQSSSSALIIG
;
A
#
# COMPACT_ATOMS: atom_id res chain seq x y z
N ILE A 1 -28.29 28.93 38.93
CA ILE A 1 -28.16 27.95 37.85
C ILE A 1 -28.16 28.66 36.49
N VAL A 2 -29.19 29.43 36.13
CA VAL A 2 -29.30 30.13 34.82
C VAL A 2 -28.09 31.03 34.50
N GLY A 3 -27.60 31.80 35.50
CA GLY A 3 -26.46 32.68 35.35
C GLY A 3 -25.16 31.91 34.98
N TYR A 4 -24.90 30.81 35.67
CA TYR A 4 -23.75 29.95 35.41
C TYR A 4 -23.86 29.22 34.06
N PHE A 5 -25.07 28.84 33.62
CA PHE A 5 -25.29 28.25 32.31
C PHE A 5 -24.93 29.23 31.18
N LYS A 6 -25.31 30.52 31.32
CA LYS A 6 -24.91 31.56 30.36
C LYS A 6 -23.40 31.82 30.32
N GLN A 7 -22.72 31.67 31.47
CA GLN A 7 -21.28 31.81 31.60
C GLN A 7 -20.51 30.54 31.19
N ARG A 8 -21.18 29.45 30.76
CA ARG A 8 -20.64 28.14 30.41
C ARG A 8 -19.88 27.44 31.55
N GLU A 9 -20.17 27.78 32.81
CA GLU A 9 -19.57 27.14 33.99
C GLU A 9 -20.36 25.89 34.43
N PHE A 10 -20.38 24.88 33.56
CA PHE A 10 -21.26 23.70 33.68
C PHE A 10 -20.97 22.86 34.93
N LEU A 11 -19.71 22.73 35.35
CA LEU A 11 -19.35 21.97 36.57
C LEU A 11 -19.92 22.61 37.82
N ARG A 12 -19.95 23.96 37.90
CA ARG A 12 -20.55 24.66 39.05
C ARG A 12 -22.05 24.42 39.14
N ILE A 13 -22.74 24.26 38.02
CA ILE A 13 -24.16 23.95 37.98
C ILE A 13 -24.44 22.60 38.65
N LEU A 14 -23.61 21.57 38.38
CA LEU A 14 -23.78 20.27 39.00
C LEU A 14 -23.48 20.28 40.52
N ILE A 15 -22.51 21.10 40.95
CA ILE A 15 -22.20 21.30 42.37
C ILE A 15 -23.39 21.94 43.08
N ILE A 16 -24.03 22.96 42.45
CA ILE A 16 -25.22 23.60 42.99
C ILE A 16 -26.39 22.62 43.04
N TYR A 17 -26.57 21.79 42.02
CA TYR A 17 -27.59 20.74 42.01
C TYR A 17 -27.43 19.77 43.18
N LYS A 18 -26.22 19.33 43.52
CA LYS A 18 -25.94 18.48 44.67
C LYS A 18 -26.36 19.17 45.98
N LYS A 19 -26.06 20.45 46.15
CA LYS A 19 -26.51 21.22 47.34
C LYS A 19 -28.03 21.38 47.41
N ILE A 20 -28.70 21.70 46.29
CA ILE A 20 -30.16 21.80 46.21
C ILE A 20 -30.81 20.48 46.63
N LYS A 21 -30.22 19.35 46.29
CA LYS A 21 -30.67 18.02 46.67
C LYS A 21 -30.51 17.77 48.19
N GLU A 22 -29.34 18.14 48.73
CA GLU A 22 -29.05 18.04 50.16
C GLU A 22 -30.03 18.88 50.98
N ASP A 23 -30.39 20.07 50.48
CA ASP A 23 -31.33 21.01 51.12
C ASP A 23 -32.83 20.69 50.86
N CYS A 24 -33.14 19.59 50.16
CA CYS A 24 -34.49 19.15 49.78
C CYS A 24 -35.36 20.23 49.12
N LEU A 25 -34.77 21.12 48.33
CA LEU A 25 -35.48 22.19 47.62
C LEU A 25 -36.17 21.66 46.36
N HIS A 26 -37.43 22.16 46.15
CA HIS A 26 -38.17 21.80 44.94
C HIS A 26 -37.61 22.48 43.71
N LEU A 27 -37.40 21.68 42.65
CA LEU A 27 -36.95 22.12 41.32
C LEU A 27 -38.16 22.35 40.41
N ASP A 28 -38.16 23.46 39.68
CA ASP A 28 -39.16 23.70 38.63
C ASP A 28 -38.73 23.06 37.27
N GLY A 29 -39.68 22.94 36.34
CA GLY A 29 -39.42 22.33 35.03
C GLY A 29 -38.34 23.07 34.24
N TYR A 30 -38.18 24.37 34.39
CA TYR A 30 -37.15 25.15 33.72
C TYR A 30 -35.74 24.82 34.23
N THR A 31 -35.62 24.63 35.54
CA THR A 31 -34.36 24.21 36.17
C THR A 31 -33.95 22.81 35.72
N PHE A 32 -34.91 21.86 35.61
CA PHE A 32 -34.62 20.52 35.03
C PHE A 32 -34.12 20.60 33.62
N VAL A 33 -34.68 21.44 32.74
CA VAL A 33 -34.21 21.64 31.36
C VAL A 33 -32.75 22.11 31.35
N ILE A 34 -32.35 23.04 32.22
CA ILE A 34 -30.96 23.52 32.30
C ILE A 34 -30.01 22.41 32.81
N LEU A 35 -30.42 21.68 33.84
CA LEU A 35 -29.63 20.58 34.39
C LEU A 35 -29.43 19.46 33.37
N LEU A 36 -30.48 19.03 32.69
CA LEU A 36 -30.40 18.01 31.62
C LEU A 36 -29.54 18.49 30.45
N LYS A 37 -29.67 19.77 30.03
CA LYS A 37 -28.75 20.34 29.00
C LYS A 37 -27.29 20.35 29.46
N THR A 38 -27.06 20.61 30.75
CA THR A 38 -25.72 20.58 31.34
C THR A 38 -25.14 19.16 31.31
N CYS A 39 -25.91 18.14 31.69
CA CYS A 39 -25.51 16.74 31.60
C CYS A 39 -25.21 16.32 30.13
N ALA A 40 -26.06 16.77 29.19
CA ALA A 40 -25.85 16.52 27.76
C ALA A 40 -24.53 17.11 27.23
N LEU A 41 -24.12 18.30 27.70
CA LEU A 41 -22.90 18.98 27.32
C LEU A 41 -21.65 18.34 27.96
N LEU A 42 -21.75 17.91 29.22
CA LEU A 42 -20.67 17.24 29.95
C LEU A 42 -20.60 15.74 29.68
N LYS A 43 -21.61 15.18 28.99
CA LYS A 43 -21.81 13.73 28.80
C LYS A 43 -21.86 12.94 30.12
N ASP A 44 -22.40 13.58 31.19
CA ASP A 44 -22.51 12.96 32.51
C ASP A 44 -23.80 12.15 32.61
N MET A 45 -23.65 10.83 32.44
CA MET A 45 -24.77 9.88 32.47
C MET A 45 -25.30 9.59 33.86
N GLU A 46 -24.46 9.63 34.90
CA GLU A 46 -24.88 9.31 36.27
C GLU A 46 -25.88 10.34 36.77
N VAL A 47 -25.52 11.62 36.69
CA VAL A 47 -26.41 12.71 37.06
C VAL A 47 -27.62 12.76 36.13
N GLY A 48 -27.44 12.43 34.84
CA GLY A 48 -28.54 12.34 33.87
C GLY A 48 -29.60 11.30 34.26
N HIS A 49 -29.21 10.12 34.70
CA HIS A 49 -30.13 9.08 35.21
C HIS A 49 -30.84 9.49 36.50
N GLU A 50 -30.13 10.16 37.41
CA GLU A 50 -30.71 10.66 38.64
C GLU A 50 -31.79 11.71 38.35
N LEU A 51 -31.51 12.67 37.46
CA LEU A 51 -32.47 13.67 37.02
C LEU A 51 -33.70 13.04 36.35
N HIS A 52 -33.51 12.01 35.53
CA HIS A 52 -34.62 11.26 34.92
C HIS A 52 -35.52 10.66 35.97
N SER A 53 -34.97 10.02 37.00
CA SER A 53 -35.76 9.47 38.11
C SER A 53 -36.54 10.52 38.82
N HIS A 54 -35.98 11.72 39.10
CA HIS A 54 -36.67 12.84 39.71
C HIS A 54 -37.78 13.39 38.81
N VAL A 55 -37.55 13.55 37.51
CA VAL A 55 -38.53 14.00 36.52
C VAL A 55 -39.72 13.04 36.48
N SER A 56 -39.46 11.73 36.54
CA SER A 56 -40.48 10.68 36.55
C SER A 56 -41.32 10.72 37.85
N THR A 57 -40.68 10.84 39.02
CA THR A 57 -41.40 10.93 40.33
C THR A 57 -42.26 12.14 40.46
N LEU A 58 -41.93 13.25 39.79
CA LEU A 58 -42.70 14.49 39.79
C LEU A 58 -43.81 14.54 38.71
N GLY A 59 -43.98 13.50 37.92
CA GLY A 59 -44.97 13.44 36.85
C GLY A 59 -44.73 14.45 35.71
N LEU A 60 -43.50 14.96 35.58
CA LEU A 60 -43.18 15.97 34.55
C LEU A 60 -43.06 15.37 33.14
N LEU A 61 -42.95 14.05 33.03
CA LEU A 61 -42.96 13.36 31.75
C LEU A 61 -44.33 13.46 31.03
N GLU A 62 -45.40 13.55 31.78
CA GLU A 62 -46.76 13.67 31.22
C GLU A 62 -47.21 15.11 31.00
N SER A 63 -46.64 16.07 31.78
CA SER A 63 -47.12 17.45 31.84
C SER A 63 -46.24 18.49 31.15
N ASN A 64 -44.97 18.17 30.82
CA ASN A 64 -44.01 19.16 30.30
C ASN A 64 -43.22 18.67 29.10
N ALA A 65 -43.67 19.00 27.89
CA ALA A 65 -43.02 18.62 26.62
C ALA A 65 -41.57 19.13 26.48
N PHE A 66 -41.20 20.26 27.12
CA PHE A 66 -39.83 20.77 27.08
C PHE A 66 -38.86 19.94 27.93
N VAL A 67 -39.31 19.47 29.08
CA VAL A 67 -38.52 18.55 29.91
C VAL A 67 -38.32 17.22 29.16
N CYS A 68 -39.38 16.70 28.55
CA CYS A 68 -39.35 15.46 27.76
C CYS A 68 -38.38 15.54 26.59
N SER A 69 -38.48 16.57 25.76
CA SER A 69 -37.59 16.75 24.61
C SER A 69 -36.12 16.91 25.02
N THR A 70 -35.89 17.61 26.16
CA THR A 70 -34.54 17.78 26.69
C THR A 70 -33.97 16.47 27.27
N LEU A 71 -34.83 15.64 27.87
CA LEU A 71 -34.42 14.32 28.38
C LEU A 71 -34.04 13.37 27.25
N VAL A 72 -34.81 13.33 26.17
CA VAL A 72 -34.47 12.58 24.95
C VAL A 72 -33.17 13.11 24.34
N ASP A 73 -32.98 14.43 24.24
CA ASP A 73 -31.75 15.07 23.74
C ASP A 73 -30.52 14.73 24.60
N MET A 74 -30.72 14.73 25.94
CA MET A 74 -29.63 14.35 26.87
C MET A 74 -29.16 12.94 26.62
N TYR A 75 -30.04 11.95 26.56
CA TYR A 75 -29.68 10.57 26.32
C TYR A 75 -29.05 10.39 24.93
N ALA A 76 -29.60 11.03 23.91
CA ALA A 76 -29.05 10.97 22.54
C ALA A 76 -27.63 11.55 22.45
N LYS A 77 -27.38 12.70 23.11
CA LYS A 77 -26.03 13.34 23.15
C LYS A 77 -25.01 12.56 23.97
N CYS A 78 -25.47 11.87 25.01
CA CYS A 78 -24.62 10.97 25.79
C CYS A 78 -24.33 9.64 25.09
N GLY A 79 -24.86 9.39 23.89
CA GLY A 79 -24.64 8.17 23.11
C GLY A 79 -25.56 7.00 23.47
N CYS A 80 -26.52 7.19 24.37
CA CYS A 80 -27.47 6.16 24.83
C CYS A 80 -28.81 6.25 24.09
N ILE A 81 -28.76 6.05 22.75
CA ILE A 81 -29.96 6.21 21.90
C ILE A 81 -31.11 5.23 22.24
N THR A 82 -30.80 4.05 22.75
CA THR A 82 -31.80 3.07 23.19
C THR A 82 -32.62 3.60 24.34
N ARG A 83 -31.96 4.26 25.31
CA ARG A 83 -32.68 4.93 26.42
C ARG A 83 -33.49 6.14 25.98
N ALA A 84 -32.98 6.90 24.99
CA ALA A 84 -33.74 7.98 24.38
C ALA A 84 -35.02 7.46 23.72
N GLN A 85 -35.00 6.33 23.06
CA GLN A 85 -36.16 5.66 22.48
C GLN A 85 -37.14 5.18 23.57
N GLU A 86 -36.67 4.52 24.63
CA GLU A 86 -37.51 4.08 25.74
C GLU A 86 -38.28 5.26 26.38
N VAL A 87 -37.62 6.38 26.61
CA VAL A 87 -38.26 7.60 27.10
C VAL A 87 -39.29 8.13 26.11
N PHE A 88 -38.94 8.16 24.83
CA PHE A 88 -39.84 8.60 23.76
C PHE A 88 -41.12 7.75 23.69
N ASP A 89 -41.00 6.44 23.82
CA ASP A 89 -42.12 5.49 23.72
C ASP A 89 -43.09 5.62 24.93
N GLN A 90 -42.60 6.14 26.07
CA GLN A 90 -43.42 6.39 27.25
C GLN A 90 -44.20 7.70 27.19
N LEU A 91 -43.93 8.58 26.21
CA LEU A 91 -44.58 9.89 26.13
C LEU A 91 -46.00 9.80 25.56
N SER A 92 -46.96 10.34 26.27
CA SER A 92 -48.36 10.42 25.85
C SER A 92 -48.60 11.40 24.70
N VAL A 93 -47.78 12.45 24.57
CA VAL A 93 -47.86 13.46 23.52
C VAL A 93 -46.52 13.55 22.77
N GLN A 94 -46.53 13.16 21.52
CA GLN A 94 -45.36 13.21 20.66
C GLN A 94 -45.47 14.43 19.74
N THR A 95 -44.69 15.47 20.00
CA THR A 95 -44.62 16.68 19.16
C THR A 95 -43.54 16.56 18.09
N VAL A 96 -43.62 17.38 17.01
CA VAL A 96 -42.59 17.45 15.94
C VAL A 96 -41.20 17.65 16.55
N VAL A 97 -41.06 18.48 17.59
CA VAL A 97 -39.78 18.75 18.23
C VAL A 97 -39.17 17.50 18.86
N ILE A 98 -39.97 16.67 19.52
CA ILE A 98 -39.51 15.44 20.17
C ILE A 98 -39.10 14.41 19.11
N TRP A 99 -39.89 14.26 18.02
CA TRP A 99 -39.52 13.43 16.85
C TRP A 99 -38.20 13.86 16.23
N ASN A 100 -38.05 15.17 15.96
CA ASN A 100 -36.79 15.72 15.38
C ASN A 100 -35.59 15.47 16.30
N THR A 101 -35.79 15.54 17.62
CA THR A 101 -34.73 15.27 18.61
C THR A 101 -34.28 13.80 18.53
N LEU A 102 -35.24 12.86 18.52
CA LEU A 102 -34.93 11.42 18.42
C LEU A 102 -34.28 11.07 17.10
N ILE A 103 -34.84 11.56 15.99
CA ILE A 103 -34.29 11.38 14.64
C ILE A 103 -32.83 11.89 14.54
N THR A 104 -32.60 13.12 15.05
CA THR A 104 -31.25 13.70 15.10
C THR A 104 -30.31 12.85 15.94
N GLY A 105 -30.78 12.28 17.04
CA GLY A 105 -30.04 11.35 17.88
C GLY A 105 -29.59 10.11 17.12
N TYR A 106 -30.50 9.46 16.41
CA TYR A 106 -30.18 8.29 15.57
C TYR A 106 -29.15 8.62 14.49
N ILE A 107 -29.28 9.77 13.83
CA ILE A 107 -28.31 10.20 12.79
C ILE A 107 -26.91 10.40 13.39
N LYS A 108 -26.80 11.02 14.55
CA LYS A 108 -25.51 11.24 15.25
C LYS A 108 -24.86 9.96 15.74
N CYS A 109 -25.67 8.94 16.07
CA CYS A 109 -25.18 7.62 16.44
C CYS A 109 -24.87 6.70 15.24
N GLY A 110 -24.99 7.21 14.00
CA GLY A 110 -24.76 6.42 12.78
C GLY A 110 -25.90 5.47 12.38
N GLU A 111 -27.01 5.49 13.11
CA GLU A 111 -28.16 4.60 12.89
C GLU A 111 -29.22 5.22 11.94
N GLY A 112 -28.75 5.68 10.76
CA GLY A 112 -29.59 6.38 9.78
C GLY A 112 -30.83 5.59 9.31
N LYS A 113 -30.77 4.25 9.25
CA LYS A 113 -31.93 3.39 8.91
C LYS A 113 -33.05 3.52 9.93
N LYS A 114 -32.73 3.59 11.23
CA LYS A 114 -33.72 3.80 12.30
C LYS A 114 -34.29 5.22 12.25
N ALA A 115 -33.46 6.22 11.90
CA ALA A 115 -33.95 7.60 11.70
C ALA A 115 -35.04 7.67 10.61
N LEU A 116 -34.81 6.97 9.45
CA LEU A 116 -35.81 6.88 8.38
C LEU A 116 -37.09 6.16 8.82
N HIS A 117 -36.97 5.11 9.63
CA HIS A 117 -38.11 4.40 10.19
C HIS A 117 -38.92 5.28 11.13
N CYS A 118 -38.26 6.06 12.01
CA CYS A 118 -38.91 7.05 12.87
C CYS A 118 -39.67 8.09 12.04
N PHE A 119 -39.12 8.57 10.93
CA PHE A 119 -39.79 9.51 10.03
C PHE A 119 -41.07 8.91 9.43
N GLN A 120 -41.05 7.66 9.00
CA GLN A 120 -42.25 6.98 8.52
C GLN A 120 -43.31 6.86 9.59
N HIS A 121 -42.94 6.50 10.83
CA HIS A 121 -43.87 6.45 11.95
C HIS A 121 -44.48 7.83 12.30
N MET A 122 -43.68 8.89 12.25
CA MET A 122 -44.13 10.26 12.41
C MET A 122 -45.22 10.61 11.37
N GLN A 123 -44.99 10.26 10.10
CA GLN A 123 -45.98 10.48 9.03
C GLN A 123 -47.27 9.65 9.24
N TYR A 124 -47.13 8.35 9.58
CA TYR A 124 -48.27 7.49 9.89
C TYR A 124 -49.10 8.00 11.10
N GLY A 125 -48.42 8.62 12.08
CA GLY A 125 -49.07 9.26 13.22
C GLY A 125 -49.75 10.58 12.90
N GLY A 126 -49.74 11.04 11.64
CA GLY A 126 -50.36 12.28 11.18
C GLY A 126 -49.66 13.56 11.63
N ILE A 127 -48.39 13.46 12.09
CA ILE A 127 -47.62 14.61 12.52
C ILE A 127 -46.88 15.18 11.29
N PRO A 128 -47.17 16.42 10.87
CA PRO A 128 -46.59 17.01 9.68
C PRO A 128 -45.09 17.30 9.87
N PRO A 129 -44.21 16.84 8.98
CA PRO A 129 -42.79 17.19 8.98
C PRO A 129 -42.59 18.70 8.74
N ASP A 130 -41.64 19.28 9.47
CA ASP A 130 -41.14 20.64 9.30
C ASP A 130 -39.79 20.67 8.51
N ASP A 131 -39.21 21.85 8.33
CA ASP A 131 -37.93 22.07 7.69
C ASP A 131 -36.79 21.28 8.38
N VAL A 132 -36.77 21.29 9.73
CA VAL A 132 -35.79 20.54 10.54
C VAL A 132 -35.89 19.03 10.29
N THR A 133 -37.12 18.48 10.19
CA THR A 133 -37.35 17.07 9.88
C THR A 133 -36.73 16.71 8.53
N PHE A 134 -37.01 17.54 7.50
CA PHE A 134 -36.47 17.30 6.16
C PHE A 134 -34.95 17.38 6.10
N ILE A 135 -34.33 18.37 6.76
CA ILE A 135 -32.87 18.47 6.89
C ILE A 135 -32.29 17.19 7.50
N CYS A 136 -32.89 16.69 8.57
CA CYS A 136 -32.47 15.46 9.22
C CYS A 136 -32.57 14.23 8.26
N MET A 137 -33.68 14.13 7.52
CA MET A 137 -33.90 13.03 6.60
C MET A 137 -32.95 13.07 5.42
N LEU A 138 -32.74 14.24 4.82
CA LEU A 138 -31.76 14.39 3.74
C LEU A 138 -30.35 14.02 4.19
N LYS A 139 -29.98 14.41 5.43
CA LYS A 139 -28.71 14.03 6.03
C LYS A 139 -28.59 12.51 6.26
N ALA A 140 -29.69 11.85 6.68
CA ALA A 140 -29.71 10.40 6.82
C ALA A 140 -29.54 9.70 5.47
N CYS A 141 -30.22 10.18 4.42
CA CYS A 141 -30.09 9.64 3.06
C CYS A 141 -28.67 9.86 2.50
N SER A 142 -28.10 11.05 2.71
CA SER A 142 -26.72 11.39 2.34
C SER A 142 -25.70 10.43 2.98
N ASN A 143 -25.82 10.19 4.30
CA ASN A 143 -24.91 9.28 5.02
C ASN A 143 -25.03 7.81 4.60
N LEU A 144 -26.21 7.38 4.17
CA LEU A 144 -26.50 5.99 3.76
C LEU A 144 -26.35 5.75 2.25
N GLY A 145 -26.14 6.79 1.45
CA GLY A 145 -26.11 6.70 -0.01
C GLY A 145 -27.48 6.30 -0.63
N LEU A 146 -28.61 6.59 0.04
CA LEU A 146 -29.95 6.18 -0.39
C LEU A 146 -30.56 7.22 -1.31
N MET A 147 -30.20 7.18 -2.58
CA MET A 147 -30.64 8.11 -3.60
C MET A 147 -32.15 8.12 -3.80
N ASP A 148 -32.77 6.95 -3.99
CA ASP A 148 -34.21 6.84 -4.25
C ASP A 148 -35.04 7.49 -3.15
N LYS A 149 -34.65 7.21 -1.90
CA LYS A 149 -35.35 7.78 -0.74
C LYS A 149 -35.13 9.29 -0.60
N GLY A 150 -33.93 9.75 -0.95
CA GLY A 150 -33.61 11.18 -1.03
C GLY A 150 -34.48 11.91 -2.07
N MET A 151 -34.72 11.29 -3.22
CA MET A 151 -35.61 11.83 -4.27
C MET A 151 -37.07 11.90 -3.80
N GLU A 152 -37.60 10.88 -3.12
CA GLU A 152 -38.94 10.92 -2.52
C GLU A 152 -39.08 12.12 -1.56
N ILE A 153 -38.09 12.31 -0.68
CA ILE A 153 -38.07 13.42 0.27
C ILE A 153 -37.99 14.77 -0.48
N TYR A 154 -37.16 14.86 -1.52
CA TYR A 154 -37.08 16.08 -2.34
C TYR A 154 -38.43 16.49 -2.94
N VAL A 155 -39.20 15.53 -3.46
CA VAL A 155 -40.54 15.79 -4.00
C VAL A 155 -41.47 16.38 -2.92
N GLU A 156 -41.38 15.90 -1.69
CA GLU A 156 -42.16 16.47 -0.58
C GLU A 156 -41.67 17.86 -0.18
N VAL A 157 -40.38 18.08 -0.10
CA VAL A 157 -39.71 19.37 0.14
C VAL A 157 -40.15 20.41 -0.91
N ALA A 158 -40.12 20.03 -2.18
CA ALA A 158 -40.53 20.91 -3.29
C ALA A 158 -42.03 21.23 -3.28
N LYS A 159 -42.89 20.26 -2.94
CA LYS A 159 -44.35 20.51 -2.77
C LYS A 159 -44.67 21.52 -1.67
N LYS A 160 -43.84 21.56 -0.62
CA LYS A 160 -43.98 22.51 0.49
C LYS A 160 -43.28 23.85 0.27
N GLY A 161 -42.47 23.95 -0.82
CA GLY A 161 -41.75 25.17 -1.19
C GLY A 161 -40.47 25.42 -0.38
N PHE A 162 -39.98 24.44 0.39
CA PHE A 162 -38.73 24.55 1.16
C PHE A 162 -37.46 24.40 0.33
N ASP A 163 -37.57 23.95 -0.93
CA ASP A 163 -36.43 23.74 -1.83
C ASP A 163 -35.65 25.01 -2.19
N LYS A 164 -36.26 26.20 -1.99
CA LYS A 164 -35.64 27.51 -2.19
C LYS A 164 -34.95 28.06 -0.94
N GLU A 165 -35.14 27.43 0.20
CA GLU A 165 -34.48 27.84 1.43
C GLU A 165 -33.01 27.38 1.42
N VAL A 166 -32.07 28.28 1.71
CA VAL A 166 -30.61 28.02 1.64
C VAL A 166 -30.19 26.82 2.45
N VAL A 167 -30.79 26.62 3.64
CA VAL A 167 -30.40 25.51 4.54
C VAL A 167 -30.89 24.17 3.99
N VAL A 168 -32.14 24.07 3.56
CA VAL A 168 -32.71 22.85 2.99
C VAL A 168 -32.04 22.56 1.63
N GLY A 169 -31.87 23.61 0.82
CA GLY A 169 -31.18 23.52 -0.46
C GLY A 169 -29.73 23.04 -0.34
N SER A 170 -28.98 23.50 0.68
CA SER A 170 -27.60 23.01 0.92
C SER A 170 -27.57 21.54 1.32
N MET A 171 -28.57 21.05 2.09
CA MET A 171 -28.70 19.64 2.41
C MET A 171 -29.06 18.77 1.20
N LEU A 172 -29.87 19.30 0.27
CA LEU A 172 -30.19 18.64 -0.99
C LEU A 172 -28.94 18.52 -1.85
N VAL A 173 -28.15 19.61 -2.00
CA VAL A 173 -26.88 19.59 -2.73
C VAL A 173 -25.90 18.58 -2.11
N ASP A 174 -25.77 18.57 -0.76
CA ASP A 174 -24.92 17.58 -0.05
C ASP A 174 -25.37 16.14 -0.32
N MET A 175 -26.67 15.89 -0.24
CA MET A 175 -27.25 14.55 -0.46
C MET A 175 -26.98 14.06 -1.89
N TYR A 176 -27.27 14.88 -2.92
CA TYR A 176 -27.03 14.54 -4.32
C TYR A 176 -25.54 14.33 -4.60
N ALA A 177 -24.67 15.21 -4.08
CA ALA A 177 -23.24 15.13 -4.27
C ALA A 177 -22.66 13.84 -3.67
N LYS A 178 -23.01 13.48 -2.42
CA LYS A 178 -22.56 12.26 -1.76
C LYS A 178 -23.12 10.97 -2.37
N CYS A 179 -24.28 11.05 -3.03
CA CYS A 179 -24.80 9.95 -3.84
C CYS A 179 -24.15 9.86 -5.24
N GLY A 180 -23.19 10.72 -5.57
CA GLY A 180 -22.51 10.74 -6.87
C GLY A 180 -23.28 11.43 -8.00
N CYS A 181 -24.43 12.05 -7.71
CA CYS A 181 -25.32 12.70 -8.67
C CYS A 181 -25.02 14.21 -8.76
N LEU A 182 -23.85 14.55 -9.32
CA LEU A 182 -23.33 15.91 -9.35
C LEU A 182 -24.13 16.85 -10.30
N THR A 183 -24.73 16.31 -11.35
CA THR A 183 -25.60 17.07 -12.27
C THR A 183 -26.85 17.59 -11.57
N GLU A 184 -27.49 16.77 -10.77
CA GLU A 184 -28.65 17.11 -9.97
C GLU A 184 -28.27 18.11 -8.86
N ALA A 185 -27.13 17.87 -8.20
CA ALA A 185 -26.58 18.79 -7.20
C ALA A 185 -26.37 20.19 -7.79
N GLN A 186 -25.79 20.29 -9.00
CA GLN A 186 -25.59 21.55 -9.73
C GLN A 186 -26.93 22.23 -10.08
N ILE A 187 -27.92 21.46 -10.57
CA ILE A 187 -29.24 22.01 -10.90
C ILE A 187 -29.93 22.62 -9.67
N ILE A 188 -29.83 21.94 -8.51
CA ILE A 188 -30.40 22.47 -7.27
C ILE A 188 -29.65 23.73 -6.83
N PHE A 189 -28.31 23.69 -6.88
CA PHE A 189 -27.45 24.82 -6.57
C PHE A 189 -27.82 26.08 -7.38
N ASP A 190 -27.99 25.93 -8.71
CA ASP A 190 -28.31 27.05 -9.61
C ASP A 190 -29.72 27.60 -9.42
N ARG A 191 -30.63 26.85 -8.76
CA ARG A 191 -32.00 27.29 -8.44
C ARG A 191 -32.11 28.15 -7.19
N ILE A 192 -31.09 28.08 -6.31
CA ILE A 192 -31.11 28.83 -5.05
C ILE A 192 -30.67 30.28 -5.32
N PRO A 193 -31.51 31.27 -5.02
CA PRO A 193 -31.22 32.65 -5.41
C PRO A 193 -30.08 33.28 -4.57
N ASP A 194 -29.95 32.93 -3.30
CA ASP A 194 -28.92 33.46 -2.39
C ASP A 194 -27.83 32.44 -2.16
N GLN A 195 -26.89 32.37 -3.11
CA GLN A 195 -25.75 31.44 -3.05
C GLN A 195 -24.67 31.97 -2.08
N ASN A 196 -24.74 31.52 -0.83
CA ASN A 196 -23.75 31.89 0.18
C ASN A 196 -22.53 30.95 0.17
N ILE A 197 -21.48 31.33 0.92
CA ILE A 197 -20.22 30.56 1.04
C ILE A 197 -20.44 29.11 1.50
N ILE A 198 -21.46 28.84 2.32
CA ILE A 198 -21.76 27.49 2.81
C ILE A 198 -22.21 26.60 1.64
N LEU A 199 -23.13 27.11 0.81
CA LEU A 199 -23.65 26.37 -0.34
C LEU A 199 -22.54 26.09 -1.37
N TRP A 200 -21.67 27.09 -1.65
CA TRP A 200 -20.50 26.90 -2.50
C TRP A 200 -19.55 25.83 -1.95
N ASN A 201 -19.25 25.87 -0.65
CA ASN A 201 -18.38 24.86 -0.04
C ASN A 201 -18.96 23.45 -0.12
N VAL A 202 -20.28 23.29 0.06
CA VAL A 202 -20.96 21.99 -0.09
C VAL A 202 -20.78 21.44 -1.50
N LEU A 203 -21.02 22.27 -2.53
CA LEU A 203 -20.89 21.85 -3.90
C LEU A 203 -19.43 21.53 -4.27
N ILE A 204 -18.49 22.42 -3.92
CA ILE A 204 -17.04 22.22 -4.12
C ILE A 204 -16.55 20.91 -3.46
N THR A 205 -16.98 20.68 -2.20
CA THR A 205 -16.63 19.44 -1.48
C THR A 205 -17.18 18.20 -2.19
N GLY A 206 -18.43 18.27 -2.67
CA GLY A 206 -19.04 17.15 -3.40
C GLY A 206 -18.29 16.78 -4.68
N TYR A 207 -17.92 17.77 -5.48
CA TYR A 207 -17.10 17.52 -6.69
C TYR A 207 -15.71 16.99 -6.34
N LEU A 208 -15.10 17.48 -5.23
CA LEU A 208 -13.80 17.01 -4.76
C LEU A 208 -13.83 15.54 -4.29
N GLU A 209 -14.87 15.15 -3.54
CA GLU A 209 -15.05 13.77 -3.05
C GLU A 209 -15.28 12.79 -4.22
N CYS A 210 -15.96 13.22 -5.27
CA CYS A 210 -16.15 12.44 -6.49
C CYS A 210 -14.95 12.46 -7.45
N GLY A 211 -13.87 13.19 -7.13
CA GLY A 211 -12.63 13.20 -7.90
C GLY A 211 -12.61 14.11 -9.14
N TYR A 212 -13.61 14.99 -9.33
CA TYR A 212 -13.68 15.92 -10.47
C TYR A 212 -12.86 17.19 -10.22
N ASN A 213 -11.55 17.05 -10.06
CA ASN A 213 -10.65 18.10 -9.62
C ASN A 213 -10.65 19.36 -10.52
N GLU A 214 -10.71 19.20 -11.84
CA GLU A 214 -10.78 20.33 -12.78
C GLU A 214 -12.07 21.16 -12.60
N HIS A 215 -13.21 20.50 -12.36
CA HIS A 215 -14.48 21.19 -12.10
C HIS A 215 -14.45 21.94 -10.78
N VAL A 216 -13.80 21.38 -9.75
CA VAL A 216 -13.59 22.08 -8.46
C VAL A 216 -12.86 23.40 -8.68
N TYR A 217 -11.79 23.39 -9.49
CA TYR A 217 -11.05 24.62 -9.80
C TYR A 217 -11.90 25.65 -10.56
N GLN A 218 -12.69 25.20 -11.54
CA GLN A 218 -13.62 26.06 -12.28
C GLN A 218 -14.71 26.67 -11.37
N LEU A 219 -15.27 25.87 -10.45
CA LEU A 219 -16.24 26.36 -9.45
C LEU A 219 -15.62 27.40 -8.53
N PHE A 220 -14.39 27.21 -8.10
CA PHE A 220 -13.68 28.17 -7.29
C PHE A 220 -13.46 29.50 -8.03
N GLN A 221 -13.06 29.46 -9.29
CA GLN A 221 -12.93 30.68 -10.13
C GLN A 221 -14.29 31.36 -10.30
N LYS A 222 -15.37 30.61 -10.57
CA LYS A 222 -16.73 31.14 -10.66
C LYS A 222 -17.15 31.84 -9.37
N MET A 223 -16.91 31.21 -8.20
CA MET A 223 -17.18 31.79 -6.89
C MET A 223 -16.47 33.13 -6.67
N GLN A 224 -15.19 33.23 -7.11
CA GLN A 224 -14.42 34.48 -7.01
C GLN A 224 -14.98 35.57 -7.95
N ILE A 225 -15.37 35.22 -9.18
CA ILE A 225 -16.00 36.15 -10.13
C ILE A 225 -17.32 36.71 -9.60
N GLU A 226 -18.10 35.90 -8.89
CA GLU A 226 -19.34 36.32 -8.21
C GLU A 226 -19.08 37.14 -6.94
N GLY A 227 -17.82 37.40 -6.59
CA GLY A 227 -17.43 38.25 -5.46
C GLY A 227 -17.57 37.58 -4.09
N ILE A 228 -17.73 36.26 -4.04
CA ILE A 228 -17.83 35.52 -2.78
C ILE A 228 -16.42 35.19 -2.28
N SER A 229 -16.06 35.71 -1.10
CA SER A 229 -14.74 35.52 -0.51
C SER A 229 -14.57 34.09 0.01
N SER A 230 -13.50 33.41 -0.39
CA SER A 230 -13.14 32.08 0.10
C SER A 230 -12.79 32.09 1.59
N ASN A 231 -13.22 31.08 2.33
CA ASN A 231 -12.87 30.86 3.72
C ASN A 231 -11.88 29.68 3.87
N ALA A 232 -11.50 29.35 5.10
CA ALA A 232 -10.57 28.24 5.38
C ALA A 232 -11.02 26.91 4.75
N ILE A 233 -12.32 26.59 4.80
CA ILE A 233 -12.87 25.35 4.22
C ILE A 233 -12.69 25.32 2.70
N THR A 234 -13.07 26.41 2.02
CA THR A 234 -12.88 26.56 0.56
C THR A 234 -11.41 26.35 0.19
N LEU A 235 -10.49 27.01 0.93
CA LEU A 235 -9.06 26.95 0.66
C LEU A 235 -8.48 25.55 0.90
N ILE A 236 -8.91 24.84 1.96
CA ILE A 236 -8.53 23.44 2.20
C ILE A 236 -8.99 22.53 1.05
N CYS A 237 -10.22 22.71 0.56
CA CYS A 237 -10.69 21.97 -0.62
C CYS A 237 -9.82 22.26 -1.84
N MET A 238 -9.45 23.53 -2.06
CA MET A 238 -8.57 23.93 -3.16
C MET A 238 -7.16 23.33 -3.02
N LEU A 239 -6.57 23.33 -1.83
CA LEU A 239 -5.28 22.70 -1.57
C LEU A 239 -5.30 21.20 -1.86
N LYS A 240 -6.35 20.49 -1.44
CA LYS A 240 -6.53 19.06 -1.77
C LYS A 240 -6.70 18.84 -3.28
N THR A 241 -7.39 19.75 -3.97
CA THR A 241 -7.54 19.72 -5.43
C THR A 241 -6.20 19.90 -6.13
N CYS A 242 -5.42 20.91 -5.71
CA CYS A 242 -4.09 21.18 -6.25
C CYS A 242 -3.13 20.01 -6.02
N ALA A 243 -3.19 19.37 -4.84
CA ALA A 243 -2.40 18.17 -4.54
C ALA A 243 -2.69 16.98 -5.48
N ARG A 244 -3.90 16.90 -6.04
CA ARG A 244 -4.30 15.84 -6.96
C ARG A 244 -4.07 16.21 -8.45
N LEU A 245 -4.02 17.48 -8.77
CA LEU A 245 -3.80 17.97 -10.14
C LEU A 245 -2.32 18.04 -10.52
N GLU A 246 -1.42 17.96 -9.52
CA GLU A 246 0.04 18.05 -9.67
C GLU A 246 0.50 19.34 -10.42
N ASP A 247 -0.30 20.43 -10.34
CA ASP A 247 -0.05 21.72 -11.00
C ASP A 247 0.51 22.73 -9.98
N ILE A 248 1.83 22.91 -9.99
CA ILE A 248 2.53 23.81 -9.06
C ILE A 248 2.09 25.27 -9.25
N GLY A 249 1.71 25.70 -10.47
CA GLY A 249 1.22 27.07 -10.72
C GLY A 249 -0.06 27.35 -9.94
N LYS A 250 -1.05 26.46 -10.04
CA LYS A 250 -2.30 26.56 -9.28
C LYS A 250 -2.07 26.49 -7.78
N CYS A 251 -1.11 25.65 -7.34
CA CYS A 251 -0.69 25.57 -5.93
C CYS A 251 -0.23 26.92 -5.40
N GLN A 252 0.62 27.63 -6.15
CA GLN A 252 1.16 28.93 -5.77
C GLN A 252 0.08 30.02 -5.73
N GLU A 253 -0.87 30.02 -6.67
CA GLU A 253 -2.02 30.95 -6.66
C GLU A 253 -2.84 30.79 -5.38
N VAL A 254 -3.21 29.56 -5.04
CA VAL A 254 -3.99 29.28 -3.82
C VAL A 254 -3.20 29.63 -2.56
N HIS A 255 -1.90 29.33 -2.53
CA HIS A 255 -1.03 29.70 -1.40
C HIS A 255 -0.96 31.26 -1.25
N ASN A 256 -0.83 32.01 -2.33
CA ASN A 256 -0.85 33.47 -2.27
C ASN A 256 -2.18 34.02 -1.74
N ASP A 257 -3.33 33.42 -2.11
CA ASP A 257 -4.63 33.80 -1.53
C ASP A 257 -4.67 33.54 -0.01
N ILE A 258 -4.10 32.43 0.46
CA ILE A 258 -3.97 32.09 1.89
C ILE A 258 -3.12 33.15 2.62
N VAL A 259 -1.96 33.52 2.05
CA VAL A 259 -1.06 34.54 2.61
C VAL A 259 -1.76 35.90 2.71
N THR A 260 -2.44 36.34 1.64
CA THR A 260 -3.15 37.62 1.62
C THR A 260 -4.27 37.69 2.66
N LYS A 261 -4.85 36.54 3.02
CA LYS A 261 -5.89 36.44 4.06
C LYS A 261 -5.33 36.20 5.47
N GLY A 262 -4.02 36.03 5.61
CA GLY A 262 -3.38 35.78 6.90
C GLY A 262 -3.75 34.43 7.53
N LEU A 263 -4.12 33.43 6.71
CA LEU A 263 -4.54 32.09 7.17
C LEU A 263 -3.41 31.07 7.21
N GLU A 264 -2.16 31.44 6.88
CA GLU A 264 -1.00 30.53 6.93
C GLU A 264 -0.73 29.92 8.30
N THR A 265 -1.03 30.68 9.36
CA THR A 265 -0.83 30.26 10.75
C THR A 265 -2.00 29.46 11.32
N CYS A 266 -3.08 29.32 10.56
CA CYS A 266 -4.19 28.46 10.93
C CYS A 266 -3.74 26.98 10.79
N LEU A 267 -3.86 26.21 11.87
CA LEU A 267 -3.37 24.82 11.92
C LEU A 267 -3.91 23.95 10.79
N GLU A 268 -5.23 24.03 10.54
CA GLU A 268 -5.90 23.21 9.52
C GLU A 268 -5.45 23.58 8.10
N VAL A 269 -5.33 24.88 7.80
CA VAL A 269 -4.87 25.37 6.49
C VAL A 269 -3.38 25.10 6.29
N GLY A 270 -2.57 25.32 7.33
CA GLY A 270 -1.14 25.06 7.29
C GLY A 270 -0.82 23.57 7.10
N SER A 271 -1.53 22.67 7.77
CA SER A 271 -1.38 21.22 7.55
C SER A 271 -1.78 20.82 6.14
N ALA A 272 -2.84 21.41 5.58
CA ALA A 272 -3.23 21.16 4.18
C ALA A 272 -2.21 21.73 3.17
N LEU A 273 -1.56 22.87 3.48
CA LEU A 273 -0.44 23.39 2.67
C LEU A 273 0.77 22.43 2.69
N VAL A 274 1.13 21.91 3.87
CA VAL A 274 2.20 20.93 4.01
C VAL A 274 1.89 19.68 3.18
N GLU A 275 0.65 19.16 3.25
CA GLU A 275 0.19 18.01 2.46
C GLU A 275 0.29 18.30 0.95
N MET A 276 -0.21 19.43 0.50
CA MET A 276 -0.21 19.82 -0.91
C MET A 276 1.23 19.90 -1.47
N TYR A 277 2.14 20.59 -0.78
CA TYR A 277 3.52 20.71 -1.25
C TYR A 277 4.31 19.39 -1.16
N SER A 278 4.03 18.56 -0.17
CA SER A 278 4.64 17.22 -0.06
C SER A 278 4.26 16.34 -1.26
N LYS A 279 2.97 16.30 -1.64
CA LYS A 279 2.50 15.52 -2.78
C LYS A 279 3.01 16.04 -4.13
N ASN A 280 3.24 17.35 -4.25
CA ASN A 280 3.80 17.97 -5.46
C ASN A 280 5.35 17.98 -5.48
N SER A 281 5.99 17.08 -4.76
CA SER A 281 7.46 16.93 -4.72
C SER A 281 8.24 18.17 -4.23
N CYS A 282 7.58 19.10 -3.56
CA CYS A 282 8.16 20.34 -3.03
C CYS A 282 8.37 20.26 -1.51
N ILE A 283 9.03 19.21 -1.03
CA ILE A 283 9.14 18.92 0.41
C ILE A 283 9.87 20.04 1.19
N GLU A 284 10.81 20.76 0.59
CA GLU A 284 11.51 21.86 1.28
C GLU A 284 10.55 23.01 1.63
N ILE A 285 9.62 23.36 0.73
CA ILE A 285 8.60 24.37 1.02
C ILE A 285 7.64 23.83 2.10
N ALA A 286 7.29 22.56 2.04
CA ALA A 286 6.44 21.93 3.05
C ALA A 286 7.08 22.03 4.46
N LYS A 287 8.39 21.80 4.57
CA LYS A 287 9.17 21.94 5.83
C LYS A 287 9.18 23.39 6.34
N GLU A 288 9.41 24.35 5.45
CA GLU A 288 9.40 25.77 5.83
C GLU A 288 8.05 26.20 6.40
N ILE A 289 6.95 25.74 5.78
CA ILE A 289 5.59 26.03 6.25
C ILE A 289 5.35 25.32 7.59
N PHE A 290 5.71 24.05 7.70
CA PHE A 290 5.59 23.27 8.93
C PHE A 290 6.34 23.94 10.10
N ASP A 291 7.55 24.44 9.85
CA ASP A 291 8.38 25.09 10.88
C ASP A 291 7.82 26.45 11.31
N LYS A 292 7.04 27.12 10.45
CA LYS A 292 6.35 28.39 10.76
C LYS A 292 5.05 28.19 11.55
N LEU A 293 4.49 26.97 11.62
CA LEU A 293 3.25 26.71 12.36
C LEU A 293 3.44 26.98 13.88
N PRO A 294 2.61 27.84 14.49
CA PRO A 294 2.75 28.20 15.91
C PRO A 294 2.38 27.06 16.85
N LEU A 295 1.44 26.23 16.44
CA LEU A 295 1.02 25.00 17.12
C LEU A 295 1.09 23.85 16.14
N ARG A 296 1.56 22.71 16.59
CA ARG A 296 1.66 21.49 15.79
C ARG A 296 0.95 20.37 16.54
N ASP A 297 -0.09 19.81 15.94
CA ASP A 297 -0.80 18.65 16.46
C ASP A 297 -0.31 17.35 15.81
N VAL A 298 -0.83 16.22 16.26
CA VAL A 298 -0.47 14.89 15.73
C VAL A 298 -0.69 14.82 14.22
N ILE A 299 -1.75 15.47 13.71
CA ILE A 299 -2.09 15.47 12.28
C ILE A 299 -1.01 16.18 11.46
N SER A 300 -0.57 17.37 11.88
CA SER A 300 0.47 18.13 11.17
C SER A 300 1.82 17.40 11.17
N TRP A 301 2.19 16.75 12.29
CA TRP A 301 3.39 15.90 12.34
C TRP A 301 3.27 14.69 11.42
N ASN A 302 2.13 14.00 11.44
CA ASN A 302 1.89 12.87 10.55
C ASN A 302 1.99 13.26 9.07
N THR A 303 1.50 14.45 8.73
CA THR A 303 1.53 14.96 7.35
C THR A 303 2.97 15.17 6.86
N ILE A 304 3.83 15.80 7.66
CA ILE A 304 5.23 16.02 7.24
C ILE A 304 6.03 14.71 7.23
N ILE A 305 5.81 13.80 8.18
CA ILE A 305 6.44 12.48 8.21
C ILE A 305 6.06 11.68 6.96
N ALA A 306 4.76 11.59 6.63
CA ALA A 306 4.28 10.92 5.44
C ALA A 306 4.85 11.54 4.15
N GLY A 307 4.86 12.88 4.06
CA GLY A 307 5.44 13.59 2.92
C GLY A 307 6.93 13.31 2.71
N CYS A 308 7.71 13.21 3.78
CA CYS A 308 9.12 12.82 3.69
C CYS A 308 9.28 11.40 3.12
N ILE A 309 8.39 10.47 3.49
CA ILE A 309 8.46 9.08 3.01
C ILE A 309 8.06 8.99 1.54
N GLU A 310 6.99 9.67 1.12
CA GLU A 310 6.55 9.72 -0.28
C GLU A 310 7.64 10.26 -1.22
N GLN A 311 8.51 11.15 -0.70
CA GLN A 311 9.66 11.68 -1.43
C GLN A 311 10.96 10.85 -1.25
N GLY A 312 10.89 9.64 -0.71
CA GLY A 312 12.04 8.77 -0.49
C GLY A 312 13.01 9.22 0.61
N ARG A 313 12.64 10.23 1.43
CA ARG A 313 13.48 10.78 2.51
C ARG A 313 13.16 10.14 3.86
N SER A 314 13.17 8.82 3.91
CA SER A 314 12.74 8.07 5.10
C SER A 314 13.58 8.36 6.36
N ARG A 315 14.88 8.69 6.23
CA ARG A 315 15.72 9.11 7.37
C ARG A 315 15.23 10.42 8.01
N GLU A 316 14.78 11.36 7.19
CA GLU A 316 14.23 12.61 7.70
C GLU A 316 12.88 12.38 8.39
N ALA A 317 12.07 11.46 7.88
CA ALA A 317 10.82 11.04 8.51
C ALA A 317 11.06 10.50 9.92
N VAL A 318 12.08 9.65 10.12
CA VAL A 318 12.46 9.14 11.45
C VAL A 318 12.88 10.30 12.38
N ASN A 319 13.65 11.27 11.88
CA ASN A 319 14.05 12.45 12.68
C ASN A 319 12.84 13.31 13.08
N TYR A 320 11.85 13.48 12.19
CA TYR A 320 10.62 14.20 12.53
C TYR A 320 9.79 13.44 13.59
N PHE A 321 9.74 12.10 13.52
CA PHE A 321 9.10 11.29 14.54
C PHE A 321 9.75 11.47 15.92
N ASP A 322 11.09 11.42 15.99
CA ASP A 322 11.81 11.66 17.24
C ASP A 322 11.53 13.06 17.82
N LYS A 323 11.52 14.09 16.95
CA LYS A 323 11.14 15.46 17.36
C LYS A 323 9.70 15.52 17.89
N MET A 324 8.75 14.84 17.25
CA MET A 324 7.35 14.76 17.72
C MET A 324 7.28 14.19 19.14
N GLN A 325 7.99 13.11 19.42
CA GLN A 325 8.06 12.51 20.76
C GLN A 325 8.73 13.47 21.77
N HIS A 326 9.82 14.15 21.40
CA HIS A 326 10.46 15.17 22.24
C HIS A 326 9.55 16.34 22.59
N HIS A 327 8.59 16.69 21.73
CA HIS A 327 7.55 17.69 22.02
C HIS A 327 6.44 17.15 22.94
N GLY A 328 6.54 15.90 23.40
CA GLY A 328 5.56 15.28 24.30
C GLY A 328 4.24 14.89 23.63
N LEU A 329 4.20 14.83 22.31
CA LEU A 329 3.03 14.37 21.57
C LEU A 329 3.02 12.84 21.47
N CYS A 330 1.87 12.24 21.80
CA CYS A 330 1.70 10.79 21.70
C CYS A 330 1.41 10.38 20.26
N PRO A 331 2.23 9.47 19.65
CA PRO A 331 1.93 8.89 18.36
C PRO A 331 0.59 8.14 18.37
N ASP A 332 -0.19 8.29 17.30
CA ASP A 332 -1.42 7.53 17.03
C ASP A 332 -1.16 6.31 16.12
N CYS A 333 -2.19 5.53 15.82
CA CYS A 333 -2.08 4.35 14.96
C CYS A 333 -1.51 4.70 13.58
N PHE A 334 -1.91 5.83 13.01
CA PHE A 334 -1.42 6.29 11.72
C PHE A 334 0.07 6.64 11.77
N THR A 335 0.52 7.35 12.82
CA THR A 335 1.93 7.66 13.06
C THR A 335 2.78 6.38 13.07
N PHE A 336 2.33 5.34 13.81
CA PHE A 336 3.06 4.08 13.89
C PHE A 336 3.15 3.36 12.55
N VAL A 337 2.05 3.29 11.79
CA VAL A 337 2.03 2.69 10.45
C VAL A 337 3.03 3.38 9.52
N VAL A 338 3.02 4.71 9.51
CA VAL A 338 3.88 5.49 8.61
C VAL A 338 5.35 5.35 9.00
N ILE A 339 5.67 5.42 10.30
CA ILE A 339 7.07 5.35 10.74
C ILE A 339 7.67 3.96 10.59
N MET A 340 6.91 2.88 10.77
CA MET A 340 7.36 1.53 10.50
C MET A 340 7.79 1.36 9.04
N LYS A 341 7.03 1.90 8.09
CA LYS A 341 7.41 1.93 6.67
C LYS A 341 8.68 2.73 6.41
N ALA A 342 8.88 3.83 7.15
CA ALA A 342 10.12 4.60 7.05
C ALA A 342 11.33 3.79 7.53
N CYS A 343 11.20 3.09 8.66
CA CYS A 343 12.27 2.24 9.22
C CYS A 343 12.62 1.08 8.27
N ASP A 344 11.61 0.45 7.63
CA ASP A 344 11.84 -0.58 6.61
C ASP A 344 12.64 -0.03 5.43
N ASN A 345 12.26 1.12 4.89
CA ASN A 345 12.97 1.75 3.77
C ASN A 345 14.44 2.08 4.09
N VAL A 346 14.74 2.47 5.34
CA VAL A 346 16.10 2.81 5.78
C VAL A 346 16.89 1.58 6.25
N LYS A 347 16.20 0.45 6.47
CA LYS A 347 16.74 -0.76 7.10
C LYS A 347 17.23 -0.53 8.54
N ASP A 348 16.55 0.35 9.28
CA ASP A 348 16.86 0.64 10.69
C ASP A 348 16.08 -0.32 11.61
N PHE A 349 16.65 -1.51 11.78
CA PHE A 349 16.04 -2.57 12.61
C PHE A 349 16.01 -2.21 14.10
N ALA A 350 17.00 -1.45 14.60
CA ALA A 350 17.05 -1.05 16.00
C ALA A 350 15.88 -0.12 16.35
N LYS A 351 15.62 0.88 15.48
CA LYS A 351 14.49 1.80 15.65
C LYS A 351 13.15 1.09 15.48
N LEU A 352 13.05 0.15 14.54
CA LEU A 352 11.86 -0.67 14.35
C LEU A 352 11.53 -1.48 15.62
N GLN A 353 12.52 -2.06 16.28
CA GLN A 353 12.33 -2.83 17.51
C GLN A 353 11.90 -1.95 18.69
N GLU A 354 12.42 -0.71 18.77
CA GLU A 354 11.98 0.28 19.74
C GLU A 354 10.50 0.63 19.55
N ILE A 355 10.10 0.96 18.30
CA ILE A 355 8.73 1.31 17.94
C ILE A 355 7.77 0.15 18.19
N SER A 356 8.15 -1.07 17.82
CA SER A 356 7.30 -2.25 18.05
C SER A 356 7.09 -2.53 19.54
N SER A 357 8.11 -2.32 20.36
CA SER A 357 7.99 -2.42 21.82
C SER A 357 7.02 -1.38 22.38
N GLU A 358 7.04 -0.15 21.85
CA GLU A 358 6.09 0.91 22.23
C GLU A 358 4.65 0.56 21.81
N ILE A 359 4.45 0.02 20.61
CA ILE A 359 3.15 -0.45 20.11
C ILE A 359 2.57 -1.52 21.05
N VAL A 360 3.39 -2.50 21.43
CA VAL A 360 2.96 -3.58 22.36
C VAL A 360 2.64 -3.02 23.75
N MET A 361 3.46 -2.12 24.29
CA MET A 361 3.17 -1.47 25.57
C MET A 361 1.86 -0.68 25.58
N LYS A 362 1.49 -0.12 24.44
CA LYS A 362 0.21 0.62 24.28
C LYS A 362 -0.97 -0.31 23.95
N GLY A 363 -0.74 -1.60 23.73
CA GLY A 363 -1.76 -2.58 23.33
C GLY A 363 -2.33 -2.37 21.93
N LEU A 364 -1.60 -1.63 21.08
CA LEU A 364 -2.02 -1.29 19.71
C LEU A 364 -1.70 -2.40 18.70
N GLU A 365 -0.98 -3.43 19.09
CA GLU A 365 -0.72 -4.61 18.25
C GLU A 365 -2.00 -5.37 17.87
N LYS A 366 -3.10 -5.12 18.59
CA LYS A 366 -4.43 -5.69 18.32
C LYS A 366 -5.25 -4.88 17.32
N ASP A 367 -4.82 -3.66 17.02
CA ASP A 367 -5.40 -2.86 15.95
C ASP A 367 -5.06 -3.49 14.60
N LEU A 368 -6.06 -3.69 13.74
CA LEU A 368 -5.87 -4.40 12.48
C LEU A 368 -4.85 -3.70 11.55
N TYR A 369 -4.87 -2.38 11.49
CA TYR A 369 -3.95 -1.61 10.63
C TYR A 369 -2.51 -1.63 11.15
N VAL A 370 -2.32 -1.42 12.44
CA VAL A 370 -0.99 -1.44 13.07
C VAL A 370 -0.41 -2.84 13.03
N GLY A 371 -1.21 -3.85 13.40
CA GLY A 371 -0.78 -5.24 13.43
C GLY A 371 -0.47 -5.80 12.04
N SER A 372 -1.29 -5.52 11.02
CA SER A 372 -0.99 -5.93 9.64
C SER A 372 0.28 -5.28 9.10
N THR A 373 0.53 -4.00 9.42
CA THR A 373 1.77 -3.33 9.04
C THR A 373 2.98 -3.91 9.76
N LEU A 374 2.86 -4.27 11.06
CA LEU A 374 3.93 -4.97 11.79
C LEU A 374 4.26 -6.31 11.12
N VAL A 375 3.26 -7.10 10.76
CA VAL A 375 3.45 -8.37 10.05
C VAL A 375 4.17 -8.12 8.72
N GLU A 376 3.74 -7.10 7.95
CA GLU A 376 4.36 -6.73 6.67
C GLU A 376 5.84 -6.35 6.83
N VAL A 377 6.14 -5.46 7.76
CA VAL A 377 7.50 -4.96 7.94
C VAL A 377 8.41 -6.05 8.49
N TYR A 378 7.95 -6.85 9.45
CA TYR A 378 8.72 -7.98 9.96
C TYR A 378 8.98 -9.04 8.88
N ALA A 379 7.98 -9.35 8.05
CA ALA A 379 8.14 -10.29 6.94
C ALA A 379 9.20 -9.80 5.92
N ARG A 380 9.19 -8.52 5.56
CA ARG A 380 10.21 -7.93 4.66
C ARG A 380 11.61 -7.85 5.27
N CYS A 381 11.71 -7.82 6.59
CA CYS A 381 12.97 -7.76 7.32
C CYS A 381 13.54 -9.14 7.67
N ASP A 382 12.99 -10.23 7.12
CA ASP A 382 13.36 -11.62 7.44
C ASP A 382 13.14 -12.01 8.92
N LEU A 383 12.28 -11.27 9.62
CA LEU A 383 11.88 -11.54 11.01
C LEU A 383 10.56 -12.33 11.03
N LEU A 384 10.57 -13.50 10.39
CA LEU A 384 9.36 -14.27 10.12
C LEU A 384 8.70 -14.87 11.37
N LEU A 385 9.47 -15.16 12.41
CA LEU A 385 8.94 -15.66 13.68
C LEU A 385 8.16 -14.57 14.41
N GLU A 386 8.69 -13.36 14.45
CA GLU A 386 8.04 -12.19 15.03
C GLU A 386 6.79 -11.80 14.21
N ALA A 387 6.87 -11.85 12.89
CA ALA A 387 5.71 -11.63 12.00
C ALA A 387 4.57 -12.60 12.32
N ARG A 388 4.90 -13.90 12.50
CA ARG A 388 3.94 -14.95 12.88
C ARG A 388 3.34 -14.69 14.26
N GLU A 389 4.16 -14.34 15.25
CA GLU A 389 3.70 -14.09 16.61
C GLU A 389 2.68 -12.93 16.65
N VAL A 390 2.96 -11.82 15.96
CA VAL A 390 2.02 -10.69 15.83
C VAL A 390 0.76 -11.14 15.11
N PHE A 391 0.88 -11.86 14.00
CA PHE A 391 -0.26 -12.38 13.25
C PHE A 391 -1.17 -13.27 14.11
N GLU A 392 -0.61 -14.15 14.96
CA GLU A 392 -1.39 -15.03 15.83
C GLU A 392 -2.12 -14.27 16.96
N ARG A 393 -1.62 -13.08 17.36
CA ARG A 393 -2.25 -12.22 18.36
C ARG A 393 -3.38 -11.34 17.82
N LEU A 394 -3.50 -11.18 16.49
CA LEU A 394 -4.56 -10.37 15.90
C LEU A 394 -5.94 -10.96 16.17
N PRO A 395 -6.90 -10.16 16.65
CA PRO A 395 -8.26 -10.61 16.98
C PRO A 395 -9.07 -11.01 15.72
N SER A 396 -8.82 -10.36 14.62
CA SER A 396 -9.37 -10.68 13.30
C SER A 396 -8.25 -10.63 12.26
N ARG A 397 -8.30 -11.53 11.31
CA ARG A 397 -7.30 -11.63 10.24
C ARG A 397 -8.03 -11.49 8.92
N ASP A 398 -7.75 -10.41 8.22
CA ASP A 398 -8.28 -10.20 6.87
C ASP A 398 -7.41 -10.89 5.82
N LEU A 399 -7.90 -10.94 4.60
CA LEU A 399 -7.18 -11.56 3.48
C LEU A 399 -5.82 -10.89 3.22
N VAL A 400 -5.76 -9.57 3.40
CA VAL A 400 -4.51 -8.80 3.18
C VAL A 400 -3.41 -9.26 4.14
N THR A 401 -3.75 -9.42 5.42
CA THR A 401 -2.80 -9.87 6.46
C THR A 401 -2.33 -11.31 6.19
N TRP A 402 -3.22 -12.20 5.74
CA TRP A 402 -2.85 -13.55 5.31
C TRP A 402 -1.90 -13.54 4.12
N ASN A 403 -2.21 -12.74 3.09
CA ASN A 403 -1.37 -12.61 1.89
C ASN A 403 0.01 -12.08 2.21
N VAL A 404 0.11 -11.09 3.09
CA VAL A 404 1.40 -10.54 3.55
C VAL A 404 2.27 -11.61 4.19
N LEU A 405 1.69 -12.41 5.11
CA LEU A 405 2.44 -13.46 5.79
C LEU A 405 2.85 -14.58 4.83
N ILE A 406 1.95 -15.05 3.97
CA ILE A 406 2.22 -16.09 2.97
C ILE A 406 3.31 -15.62 2.00
N THR A 407 3.19 -14.39 1.47
CA THR A 407 4.18 -13.83 0.55
C THR A 407 5.54 -13.68 1.23
N GLY A 408 5.57 -13.20 2.47
CA GLY A 408 6.80 -13.09 3.25
C GLY A 408 7.50 -14.44 3.44
N TYR A 409 6.76 -15.51 3.76
CA TYR A 409 7.32 -16.85 3.84
C TYR A 409 7.91 -17.31 2.51
N VAL A 410 7.23 -17.08 1.40
CA VAL A 410 7.68 -17.46 0.05
C VAL A 410 8.94 -16.68 -0.37
N GLU A 411 9.00 -15.37 -0.12
CA GLU A 411 10.13 -14.52 -0.45
C GLU A 411 11.42 -14.92 0.28
N HIS A 412 11.28 -15.46 1.48
CA HIS A 412 12.42 -15.91 2.30
C HIS A 412 12.62 -17.44 2.30
N GLY A 413 11.94 -18.18 1.40
CA GLY A 413 12.14 -19.62 1.22
C GLY A 413 11.53 -20.53 2.31
N TRP A 414 10.57 -20.00 3.09
CA TRP A 414 9.80 -20.79 4.08
C TRP A 414 8.53 -21.37 3.45
N ASP A 415 8.71 -22.01 2.30
CA ASP A 415 7.62 -22.45 1.41
C ASP A 415 6.66 -23.44 2.08
N GLU A 416 7.15 -24.35 2.96
CA GLU A 416 6.30 -25.27 3.70
C GLU A 416 5.35 -24.55 4.67
N GLU A 417 5.84 -23.50 5.36
CA GLU A 417 5.02 -22.70 6.27
C GLU A 417 3.99 -21.87 5.50
N ALA A 418 4.35 -21.39 4.31
CA ALA A 418 3.42 -20.71 3.40
C ALA A 418 2.25 -21.63 3.01
N LEU A 419 2.52 -22.90 2.66
CA LEU A 419 1.49 -23.90 2.35
C LEU A 419 0.61 -24.21 3.56
N LYS A 420 1.18 -24.33 4.77
CA LYS A 420 0.39 -24.53 6.00
C LYS A 420 -0.52 -23.35 6.32
N CYS A 421 -0.05 -22.13 6.07
CA CYS A 421 -0.86 -20.93 6.24
C CYS A 421 -2.01 -20.89 5.22
N PHE A 422 -1.75 -21.28 3.99
CA PHE A 422 -2.78 -21.38 2.96
C PHE A 422 -3.88 -22.41 3.31
N GLU A 423 -3.51 -23.58 3.81
CA GLU A 423 -4.48 -24.58 4.26
C GLU A 423 -5.39 -24.03 5.38
N LYS A 424 -4.81 -23.33 6.37
CA LYS A 424 -5.58 -22.67 7.43
C LYS A 424 -6.52 -21.59 6.90
N LEU A 425 -6.09 -20.82 5.89
CA LEU A 425 -6.92 -19.82 5.22
C LEU A 425 -8.10 -20.48 4.49
N LYS A 426 -7.86 -21.62 3.85
CA LYS A 426 -8.87 -22.40 3.12
C LYS A 426 -9.96 -22.96 4.05
N ASP A 427 -9.58 -23.45 5.24
CA ASP A 427 -10.50 -23.97 6.25
C ASP A 427 -11.42 -22.89 6.85
N GLY A 428 -11.01 -21.61 6.77
CA GLY A 428 -11.75 -20.46 7.29
C GLY A 428 -12.86 -19.90 6.38
N ASP A 429 -13.23 -20.56 5.28
CA ASP A 429 -14.22 -20.11 4.28
C ASP A 429 -13.96 -18.70 3.71
N SER A 430 -12.71 -18.22 3.76
CA SER A 430 -12.33 -16.89 3.30
C SER A 430 -12.24 -16.82 1.78
N PHE A 431 -12.67 -15.70 1.21
CA PHE A 431 -12.57 -15.46 -0.23
C PHE A 431 -11.08 -15.24 -0.56
N MET A 432 -10.47 -16.14 -1.35
CA MET A 432 -9.09 -16.01 -1.79
C MET A 432 -9.02 -15.18 -3.07
N ASP A 433 -7.96 -14.38 -3.20
CA ASP A 433 -7.68 -13.56 -4.38
C ASP A 433 -6.51 -14.12 -5.21
N ASP A 434 -6.21 -13.44 -6.31
CA ASP A 434 -5.13 -13.82 -7.23
C ASP A 434 -3.76 -13.78 -6.55
N VAL A 435 -3.53 -12.83 -5.63
CA VAL A 435 -2.27 -12.69 -4.88
C VAL A 435 -1.98 -13.93 -4.04
N THR A 436 -3.02 -14.45 -3.36
CA THR A 436 -2.93 -15.69 -2.58
C THR A 436 -2.50 -16.86 -3.48
N PHE A 437 -3.19 -17.06 -4.60
CA PHE A 437 -2.89 -18.17 -5.50
C PHE A 437 -1.49 -18.07 -6.11
N VAL A 438 -1.08 -16.90 -6.57
CA VAL A 438 0.25 -16.68 -7.16
C VAL A 438 1.36 -16.95 -6.13
N SER A 439 1.21 -16.47 -4.90
CA SER A 439 2.20 -16.70 -3.83
C SER A 439 2.31 -18.19 -3.49
N VAL A 440 1.19 -18.87 -3.35
CA VAL A 440 1.19 -20.31 -3.02
C VAL A 440 1.69 -21.17 -4.19
N LEU A 441 1.39 -20.80 -5.44
CA LEU A 441 1.97 -21.45 -6.62
C LEU A 441 3.49 -21.28 -6.66
N LYS A 442 4.03 -20.11 -6.30
CA LYS A 442 5.49 -19.92 -6.18
C LYS A 442 6.10 -20.85 -5.13
N ALA A 443 5.44 -21.02 -3.97
CA ALA A 443 5.87 -21.98 -2.95
C ALA A 443 5.86 -23.43 -3.49
N CYS A 444 4.79 -23.83 -4.19
CA CYS A 444 4.74 -25.15 -4.85
C CYS A 444 5.86 -25.32 -5.87
N CYS A 445 6.19 -24.25 -6.60
CA CYS A 445 7.26 -24.22 -7.58
C CYS A 445 8.63 -24.46 -6.93
N SER A 446 8.95 -23.76 -5.85
CA SER A 446 10.21 -23.92 -5.10
C SER A 446 10.36 -25.32 -4.52
N LEU A 447 9.27 -25.91 -4.00
CA LEU A 447 9.26 -27.25 -3.42
C LEU A 447 9.10 -28.37 -4.46
N CYS A 448 8.88 -28.04 -5.74
CA CYS A 448 8.47 -28.98 -6.78
C CYS A 448 7.25 -29.84 -6.39
N ASP A 449 6.31 -29.27 -5.62
CA ASP A 449 5.12 -29.99 -5.12
C ASP A 449 3.99 -29.95 -6.15
N ILE A 450 4.06 -30.92 -7.07
CA ILE A 450 3.07 -31.05 -8.14
C ILE A 450 1.67 -31.41 -7.65
N MET A 451 1.57 -32.13 -6.52
CA MET A 451 0.28 -32.57 -6.00
C MET A 451 -0.57 -31.39 -5.49
N ASN A 452 0.05 -30.47 -4.76
CA ASN A 452 -0.62 -29.25 -4.32
C ASN A 452 -0.85 -28.29 -5.49
N ALA A 453 0.06 -28.19 -6.45
CA ALA A 453 -0.13 -27.40 -7.67
C ALA A 453 -1.36 -27.87 -8.48
N GLN A 454 -1.59 -29.19 -8.62
CA GLN A 454 -2.79 -29.72 -9.30
C GLN A 454 -4.09 -29.43 -8.57
N LYS A 455 -4.09 -29.47 -7.21
CA LYS A 455 -5.26 -29.08 -6.41
C LYS A 455 -5.57 -27.59 -6.60
N LEU A 456 -4.52 -26.73 -6.56
CA LEU A 456 -4.66 -25.30 -6.80
C LEU A 456 -5.16 -24.99 -8.21
N HIS A 457 -4.62 -25.68 -9.23
CA HIS A 457 -5.12 -25.57 -10.61
C HIS A 457 -6.62 -25.84 -10.70
N THR A 458 -7.09 -26.91 -10.03
CA THR A 458 -8.50 -27.25 -9.99
C THR A 458 -9.33 -26.16 -9.30
N ASP A 459 -8.84 -25.58 -8.20
CA ASP A 459 -9.52 -24.53 -7.47
C ASP A 459 -9.55 -23.20 -8.27
N ILE A 460 -8.45 -22.84 -8.96
CA ILE A 460 -8.34 -21.69 -9.85
C ILE A 460 -9.33 -21.81 -11.02
N MET A 461 -9.42 -23.00 -11.67
CA MET A 461 -10.37 -23.29 -12.74
C MET A 461 -11.82 -23.17 -12.26
N ARG A 462 -12.14 -23.76 -11.09
CA ARG A 462 -13.49 -23.76 -10.54
C ARG A 462 -13.98 -22.35 -10.21
N ARG A 463 -13.07 -21.45 -9.83
CA ARG A 463 -13.36 -20.05 -9.49
C ARG A 463 -13.31 -19.10 -10.69
N GLY A 464 -12.88 -19.56 -11.87
CA GLY A 464 -12.81 -18.78 -13.10
C GLY A 464 -11.68 -17.73 -13.13
N PHE A 465 -10.64 -17.89 -12.33
CA PHE A 465 -9.49 -16.94 -12.31
C PHE A 465 -8.69 -16.98 -13.60
N LEU A 466 -8.55 -18.14 -14.27
CA LEU A 466 -7.85 -18.25 -15.54
C LEU A 466 -8.45 -17.38 -16.67
N GLU A 467 -9.75 -17.08 -16.58
CA GLU A 467 -10.44 -16.26 -17.59
C GLU A 467 -10.34 -14.75 -17.31
N ARG A 468 -10.03 -14.37 -16.06
CA ARG A 468 -10.03 -12.98 -15.59
C ARG A 468 -8.65 -12.38 -15.48
N ASP A 469 -7.64 -13.20 -15.14
CA ASP A 469 -6.31 -12.72 -14.81
C ASP A 469 -5.21 -13.58 -15.45
N ALA A 470 -4.25 -12.92 -16.10
CA ALA A 470 -3.11 -13.57 -16.73
C ALA A 470 -2.06 -14.04 -15.70
N PHE A 471 -1.98 -13.42 -14.51
CA PHE A 471 -0.94 -13.70 -13.52
C PHE A 471 -1.04 -15.09 -12.91
N SER A 472 -2.25 -15.50 -12.50
CA SER A 472 -2.49 -16.85 -11.96
C SER A 472 -2.20 -17.93 -13.01
N GLY A 473 -2.51 -17.64 -14.28
CA GLY A 473 -2.23 -18.52 -15.39
C GLY A 473 -0.74 -18.67 -15.67
N SER A 474 0.00 -17.58 -15.71
CA SER A 474 1.46 -17.58 -15.90
C SER A 474 2.18 -18.29 -14.75
N ALA A 475 1.71 -18.11 -13.50
CA ALA A 475 2.25 -18.82 -12.34
C ALA A 475 2.01 -20.34 -12.42
N LEU A 476 0.86 -20.79 -12.92
CA LEU A 476 0.57 -22.21 -13.14
C LEU A 476 1.48 -22.80 -14.23
N VAL A 477 1.69 -22.08 -15.32
CA VAL A 477 2.62 -22.49 -16.37
C VAL A 477 4.02 -22.65 -15.79
N ASP A 478 4.49 -21.69 -14.97
CA ASP A 478 5.82 -21.74 -14.34
C ASP A 478 6.00 -22.97 -13.43
N VAL A 479 5.00 -23.26 -12.58
CA VAL A 479 5.05 -24.43 -11.69
C VAL A 479 5.14 -25.73 -12.48
N TYR A 480 4.26 -25.93 -13.47
CA TYR A 480 4.29 -27.15 -14.30
C TYR A 480 5.61 -27.27 -15.07
N ALA A 481 6.09 -26.15 -15.63
CA ALA A 481 7.34 -26.10 -16.38
C ALA A 481 8.53 -26.49 -15.50
N LYS A 482 8.71 -25.85 -14.35
CA LYS A 482 9.84 -26.12 -13.44
C LYS A 482 9.78 -27.50 -12.78
N CYS A 483 8.57 -28.04 -12.58
CA CYS A 483 8.41 -29.44 -12.12
C CYS A 483 8.59 -30.48 -13.23
N GLY A 484 8.89 -30.10 -14.48
CA GLY A 484 9.13 -31.03 -15.59
C GLY A 484 7.89 -31.51 -16.33
N PHE A 485 6.72 -30.98 -16.04
CA PHE A 485 5.45 -31.35 -16.66
C PHE A 485 5.13 -30.42 -17.85
N LEU A 486 6.00 -30.45 -18.89
CA LEU A 486 5.91 -29.54 -20.04
C LEU A 486 4.60 -29.67 -20.82
N ALA A 487 4.03 -30.87 -20.93
CA ALA A 487 2.77 -31.10 -21.63
C ALA A 487 1.59 -30.41 -20.92
N GLU A 488 1.56 -30.46 -19.59
CA GLU A 488 0.58 -29.79 -18.76
C GLU A 488 0.79 -28.28 -18.79
N ALA A 489 2.05 -27.80 -18.74
CA ALA A 489 2.39 -26.40 -18.90
C ALA A 489 1.88 -25.85 -20.24
N GLN A 490 2.13 -26.57 -21.35
CA GLN A 490 1.64 -26.20 -22.68
C GLN A 490 0.11 -26.19 -22.74
N ASN A 491 -0.56 -27.19 -22.16
CA ASN A 491 -2.03 -27.25 -22.12
C ASN A 491 -2.65 -26.06 -21.36
N VAL A 492 -2.04 -25.65 -20.24
CA VAL A 492 -2.47 -24.45 -19.50
C VAL A 492 -2.20 -23.19 -20.35
N PHE A 493 -1.00 -23.07 -20.90
CA PHE A 493 -0.61 -21.95 -21.76
C PHE A 493 -1.56 -21.77 -22.95
N ASP A 494 -1.97 -22.87 -23.61
CA ASP A 494 -2.87 -22.84 -24.75
C ASP A 494 -4.30 -22.44 -24.40
N LYS A 495 -4.71 -22.66 -23.17
CA LYS A 495 -6.04 -22.26 -22.64
C LYS A 495 -6.10 -20.84 -22.13
N LEU A 496 -4.94 -20.15 -21.95
CA LEU A 496 -4.95 -18.76 -21.50
C LEU A 496 -5.60 -17.84 -22.54
N PRO A 497 -6.62 -17.06 -22.16
CA PRO A 497 -7.30 -16.14 -23.07
C PRO A 497 -6.40 -14.98 -23.47
N LEU A 498 -5.59 -14.50 -22.54
CA LEU A 498 -4.56 -13.48 -22.75
C LEU A 498 -3.21 -14.10 -22.36
N ARG A 499 -2.32 -14.21 -23.34
CA ARG A 499 -0.95 -14.65 -23.12
C ARG A 499 -0.07 -13.41 -23.06
N ASP A 500 0.35 -13.07 -21.85
CA ASP A 500 1.23 -11.95 -21.61
C ASP A 500 2.70 -12.32 -21.93
N GLU A 501 3.58 -11.35 -21.92
CA GLU A 501 5.00 -11.56 -22.15
C GLU A 501 5.63 -12.55 -21.17
N VAL A 502 5.15 -12.56 -19.90
CA VAL A 502 5.67 -13.44 -18.85
C VAL A 502 5.38 -14.90 -19.18
N SER A 503 4.15 -15.25 -19.55
CA SER A 503 3.74 -16.61 -19.90
C SER A 503 4.52 -17.15 -21.10
N TRP A 504 4.77 -16.32 -22.13
CA TRP A 504 5.63 -16.70 -23.26
C TRP A 504 7.06 -16.96 -22.82
N THR A 505 7.64 -16.05 -22.03
CA THR A 505 9.02 -16.16 -21.53
C THR A 505 9.23 -17.42 -20.71
N VAL A 506 8.27 -17.72 -19.81
CA VAL A 506 8.32 -18.94 -18.98
C VAL A 506 8.30 -20.20 -19.83
N MET A 507 7.41 -20.29 -20.83
CA MET A 507 7.36 -21.47 -21.72
C MET A 507 8.62 -21.62 -22.56
N ILE A 508 9.13 -20.51 -23.13
CA ILE A 508 10.39 -20.54 -23.90
C ILE A 508 11.55 -20.99 -23.01
N ALA A 509 11.67 -20.44 -21.79
CA ALA A 509 12.70 -20.81 -20.83
C ALA A 509 12.61 -22.30 -20.45
N ALA A 510 11.41 -22.80 -20.20
CA ALA A 510 11.18 -24.20 -19.87
C ALA A 510 11.60 -25.15 -20.98
N TYR A 511 11.21 -24.90 -22.23
CA TYR A 511 11.64 -25.70 -23.34
C TYR A 511 13.17 -25.72 -23.53
N ILE A 512 13.84 -24.58 -23.26
CA ILE A 512 15.30 -24.48 -23.29
C ILE A 512 15.93 -25.31 -22.16
N GLU A 513 15.39 -25.26 -20.96
CA GLU A 513 15.92 -25.98 -19.79
C GLU A 513 15.82 -27.50 -19.96
N TYR A 514 14.79 -27.98 -20.64
CA TYR A 514 14.60 -29.40 -20.95
C TYR A 514 15.13 -29.81 -22.31
N ASP A 515 16.02 -29.01 -22.95
CA ASP A 515 16.72 -29.27 -24.21
C ASP A 515 15.79 -29.51 -25.44
N GLN A 516 14.55 -28.97 -25.35
CA GLN A 516 13.57 -28.98 -26.45
C GLN A 516 13.67 -27.69 -27.27
N LEU A 517 14.84 -27.48 -27.91
CA LEU A 517 15.22 -26.22 -28.55
C LEU A 517 14.35 -25.86 -29.77
N GLU A 518 13.89 -26.88 -30.55
CA GLU A 518 12.99 -26.64 -31.68
C GLU A 518 11.65 -26.10 -31.30
N ASP A 519 11.07 -26.63 -30.20
CA ASP A 519 9.79 -26.14 -29.68
C ASP A 519 9.94 -24.75 -29.09
N ALA A 520 11.02 -24.46 -28.35
CA ALA A 520 11.36 -23.11 -27.88
C ALA A 520 11.38 -22.10 -29.02
N PHE A 521 12.08 -22.46 -30.15
CA PHE A 521 12.20 -21.58 -31.30
C PHE A 521 10.87 -21.36 -32.03
N THR A 522 10.03 -22.40 -32.14
CA THR A 522 8.68 -22.23 -32.68
C THR A 522 7.83 -21.26 -31.85
N LEU A 523 7.92 -21.32 -30.53
CA LEU A 523 7.26 -20.36 -29.65
C LEU A 523 7.79 -18.93 -29.83
N VAL A 524 9.09 -18.73 -29.99
CA VAL A 524 9.68 -17.43 -30.31
C VAL A 524 9.12 -16.86 -31.61
N GLN A 525 8.99 -17.66 -32.67
CA GLN A 525 8.38 -17.24 -33.91
C GLN A 525 6.89 -16.88 -33.75
N HIS A 526 6.18 -17.66 -32.98
CA HIS A 526 4.76 -17.36 -32.65
C HIS A 526 4.60 -16.06 -31.86
N MET A 527 5.49 -15.80 -30.88
CA MET A 527 5.52 -14.55 -30.11
C MET A 527 5.79 -13.35 -31.04
N LYS A 528 6.77 -13.46 -31.94
CA LYS A 528 7.12 -12.45 -32.95
C LYS A 528 5.92 -12.17 -33.88
N ASN A 529 5.27 -13.20 -34.42
CA ASN A 529 4.14 -13.07 -35.35
C ASN A 529 2.93 -12.40 -34.69
N ARG A 530 2.78 -12.46 -33.36
CA ARG A 530 1.73 -11.79 -32.60
C ARG A 530 2.10 -10.35 -32.21
N GLY A 531 3.32 -9.89 -32.51
CA GLY A 531 3.78 -8.54 -32.18
C GLY A 531 4.02 -8.29 -30.70
N ILE A 532 4.24 -9.35 -29.90
CA ILE A 532 4.51 -9.23 -28.46
C ILE A 532 5.98 -8.80 -28.29
N PRO A 533 6.27 -7.72 -27.55
CA PRO A 533 7.63 -7.24 -27.35
C PRO A 533 8.45 -8.23 -26.53
N TYR A 534 9.76 -8.32 -26.82
CA TYR A 534 10.69 -9.10 -26.00
C TYR A 534 11.23 -8.25 -24.85
N SER A 535 11.17 -8.75 -23.61
CA SER A 535 11.92 -8.19 -22.49
C SER A 535 13.39 -8.58 -22.54
N ALA A 536 14.20 -7.98 -21.69
CA ALA A 536 15.59 -8.37 -21.52
C ALA A 536 15.75 -9.87 -21.17
N ILE A 537 14.88 -10.37 -20.29
CA ILE A 537 14.86 -11.78 -19.86
C ILE A 537 14.53 -12.70 -21.05
N THR A 538 13.50 -12.36 -21.82
CA THR A 538 13.12 -13.12 -23.02
C THR A 538 14.26 -13.17 -24.02
N LEU A 539 14.92 -12.05 -24.28
CA LEU A 539 16.06 -11.97 -25.19
C LEU A 539 17.22 -12.83 -24.71
N VAL A 540 17.56 -12.81 -23.43
CA VAL A 540 18.60 -13.67 -22.85
C VAL A 540 18.28 -15.17 -23.04
N CYS A 541 17.01 -15.56 -22.81
CA CYS A 541 16.55 -16.92 -23.04
C CYS A 541 16.70 -17.32 -24.54
N ILE A 542 16.23 -16.45 -25.45
CA ILE A 542 16.33 -16.69 -26.90
C ILE A 542 17.79 -16.82 -27.34
N LEU A 543 18.68 -15.93 -26.89
CA LEU A 543 20.10 -15.97 -27.22
C LEU A 543 20.78 -17.26 -26.71
N LYS A 544 20.44 -17.71 -25.50
CA LYS A 544 20.90 -19.00 -24.96
C LYS A 544 20.47 -20.17 -25.84
N ALA A 545 19.19 -20.20 -26.26
CA ALA A 545 18.70 -21.25 -27.16
C ALA A 545 19.42 -21.24 -28.48
N ILE A 546 19.62 -20.10 -29.11
CA ILE A 546 20.33 -19.91 -30.38
C ILE A 546 21.80 -20.39 -30.26
N GLY A 547 22.46 -20.04 -29.15
CA GLY A 547 23.82 -20.49 -28.85
C GLY A 547 23.91 -22.03 -28.75
N SER A 548 22.97 -22.67 -28.07
CA SER A 548 22.89 -24.12 -27.91
C SER A 548 22.61 -24.85 -29.25
N MET A 549 21.83 -24.22 -30.15
CA MET A 549 21.51 -24.74 -31.49
C MET A 549 22.61 -24.47 -32.54
N ASN A 550 23.64 -23.73 -32.22
CA ASN A 550 24.64 -23.25 -33.18
C ASN A 550 24.03 -22.45 -34.36
N ALA A 551 22.91 -21.76 -34.15
CA ALA A 551 22.11 -21.12 -35.18
C ALA A 551 22.55 -19.66 -35.43
N THR A 552 23.80 -19.43 -35.90
CA THR A 552 24.42 -18.09 -36.02
C THR A 552 23.58 -17.08 -36.82
N ASN A 553 22.89 -17.53 -37.88
CA ASN A 553 22.05 -16.62 -38.69
C ASN A 553 20.88 -16.02 -37.89
N HIS A 554 20.21 -16.83 -37.10
CA HIS A 554 19.12 -16.32 -36.21
C HIS A 554 19.69 -15.42 -35.12
N GLY A 555 20.91 -15.71 -34.64
CA GLY A 555 21.63 -14.84 -33.71
C GLY A 555 21.87 -13.44 -34.29
N ARG A 556 22.26 -13.33 -35.55
CA ARG A 556 22.42 -12.03 -36.24
C ARG A 556 21.12 -11.29 -36.42
N GLU A 557 19.99 -11.97 -36.68
CA GLU A 557 18.66 -11.36 -36.76
C GLU A 557 18.24 -10.74 -35.42
N ILE A 558 18.32 -11.50 -34.35
CA ILE A 558 17.98 -11.02 -32.99
C ILE A 558 18.93 -9.90 -32.55
N HIS A 559 20.23 -10.02 -32.85
CA HIS A 559 21.19 -8.94 -32.57
C HIS A 559 20.81 -7.62 -33.30
N SER A 560 20.41 -7.72 -34.58
CA SER A 560 19.95 -6.56 -35.35
C SER A 560 18.69 -5.94 -34.70
N GLU A 561 17.80 -6.76 -34.21
CA GLU A 561 16.56 -6.29 -33.52
C GLU A 561 16.86 -5.60 -32.17
N ILE A 562 17.83 -6.14 -31.40
CA ILE A 562 18.32 -5.52 -30.16
C ILE A 562 18.92 -4.13 -30.44
N ILE A 563 19.71 -3.99 -31.52
CA ILE A 563 20.29 -2.70 -31.94
C ILE A 563 19.17 -1.70 -32.31
N GLN A 564 18.22 -2.14 -33.15
CA GLN A 564 17.11 -1.27 -33.58
C GLN A 564 16.26 -0.74 -32.42
N ARG A 565 16.15 -1.51 -31.35
CA ARG A 565 15.41 -1.13 -30.13
C ARG A 565 16.24 -0.30 -29.14
N GLY A 566 17.53 -0.09 -29.40
CA GLY A 566 18.41 0.68 -28.51
C GLY A 566 18.73 0.00 -27.17
N MET A 567 18.55 -1.33 -27.07
CA MET A 567 18.72 -2.08 -25.82
C MET A 567 20.18 -2.43 -25.49
N LEU A 568 21.13 -2.11 -26.38
CA LEU A 568 22.55 -2.36 -26.15
C LEU A 568 23.22 -1.36 -25.18
N GLU A 569 22.66 -0.14 -25.05
CA GLU A 569 23.35 0.92 -24.29
C GLU A 569 23.11 0.88 -22.77
N GLY A 570 22.28 -0.04 -22.26
CA GLY A 570 21.85 -0.03 -20.86
C GLY A 570 21.82 -1.37 -20.12
N ASP A 571 21.98 -2.52 -20.82
CA ASP A 571 21.77 -3.82 -20.16
C ASP A 571 22.95 -4.79 -20.37
N ALA A 572 23.79 -4.90 -19.32
CA ALA A 572 24.95 -5.80 -19.29
C ALA A 572 24.58 -7.28 -19.49
N PHE A 573 23.36 -7.70 -19.10
CA PHE A 573 22.90 -9.09 -19.23
C PHE A 573 22.65 -9.46 -20.68
N ILE A 574 22.05 -8.57 -21.49
CA ILE A 574 21.83 -8.80 -22.94
C ILE A 574 23.15 -8.90 -23.65
N ILE A 575 24.10 -8.05 -23.31
CA ILE A 575 25.43 -8.02 -23.92
C ILE A 575 26.20 -9.31 -23.61
N SER A 576 26.22 -9.74 -22.35
CA SER A 576 26.82 -11.01 -21.94
C SER A 576 26.18 -12.20 -22.66
N ALA A 577 24.86 -12.19 -22.83
CA ALA A 577 24.16 -13.26 -23.57
C ALA A 577 24.49 -13.27 -25.06
N LEU A 578 24.72 -12.10 -25.68
CA LEU A 578 25.19 -12.01 -27.09
C LEU A 578 26.60 -12.55 -27.25
N VAL A 579 27.51 -12.19 -26.34
CA VAL A 579 28.89 -12.69 -26.32
C VAL A 579 28.90 -14.22 -26.14
N ASP A 580 28.13 -14.77 -25.19
CA ASP A 580 27.97 -16.21 -24.97
C ASP A 580 27.40 -16.90 -26.22
N MET A 581 26.36 -16.34 -26.83
CA MET A 581 25.72 -16.89 -28.03
C MET A 581 26.71 -16.96 -29.21
N TYR A 582 27.42 -15.87 -29.54
CA TYR A 582 28.36 -15.85 -30.62
C TYR A 582 29.58 -16.78 -30.38
N SER A 583 30.03 -16.84 -29.12
CA SER A 583 31.12 -17.74 -28.72
C SER A 583 30.72 -19.21 -28.90
N LYS A 584 29.53 -19.60 -28.44
CA LYS A 584 28.98 -20.96 -28.62
C LYS A 584 28.79 -21.33 -30.10
N CYS A 585 28.37 -20.35 -30.90
CA CYS A 585 28.26 -20.52 -32.35
C CYS A 585 29.61 -20.53 -33.10
N GLY A 586 30.74 -20.41 -32.41
CA GLY A 586 32.07 -20.36 -33.02
C GLY A 586 32.35 -19.09 -33.84
N ALA A 587 31.56 -18.04 -33.68
CA ALA A 587 31.69 -16.78 -34.40
C ALA A 587 32.65 -15.82 -33.66
N ILE A 588 33.93 -16.22 -33.54
CA ILE A 588 34.95 -15.54 -32.71
C ILE A 588 35.13 -14.07 -33.10
N ALA A 589 35.08 -13.77 -34.41
CA ALA A 589 35.28 -12.40 -34.90
C ALA A 589 34.15 -11.46 -34.42
N GLU A 590 32.91 -11.91 -34.46
CA GLU A 590 31.75 -11.16 -33.95
C GLU A 590 31.80 -11.01 -32.43
N THR A 591 32.25 -12.06 -31.72
CA THR A 591 32.43 -12.02 -30.26
C THR A 591 33.44 -10.95 -29.87
N GLN A 592 34.58 -10.88 -30.55
CA GLN A 592 35.63 -9.91 -30.30
C GLN A 592 35.19 -8.48 -30.67
N ASP A 593 34.52 -8.30 -31.83
CA ASP A 593 33.99 -7.01 -32.29
C ASP A 593 32.96 -6.46 -31.29
N MET A 594 32.09 -7.34 -30.76
CA MET A 594 31.13 -6.96 -29.70
C MET A 594 31.81 -6.54 -28.40
N PHE A 595 32.80 -7.30 -27.96
CA PHE A 595 33.56 -7.00 -26.76
C PHE A 595 34.31 -5.67 -26.86
N ASP A 596 34.98 -5.44 -28.00
CA ASP A 596 35.79 -4.22 -28.22
C ASP A 596 34.96 -2.92 -28.37
N LYS A 597 33.71 -3.01 -28.86
CA LYS A 597 32.82 -1.87 -29.07
C LYS A 597 32.18 -1.34 -27.77
N LEU A 598 32.26 -2.09 -26.71
CA LEU A 598 31.64 -1.69 -25.42
C LEU A 598 32.50 -0.64 -24.71
N ARG A 599 31.83 0.39 -24.21
CA ARG A 599 32.47 1.48 -23.44
C ARG A 599 32.78 1.10 -21.99
N VAL A 600 32.03 0.15 -21.45
CA VAL A 600 32.14 -0.30 -20.06
C VAL A 600 32.16 -1.82 -20.03
N HIS A 601 33.23 -2.38 -19.50
CA HIS A 601 33.39 -3.81 -19.30
C HIS A 601 33.25 -4.12 -17.82
N ASP A 602 32.14 -4.73 -17.42
CA ASP A 602 31.97 -5.22 -16.04
C ASP A 602 32.65 -6.59 -15.84
N GLY A 603 32.74 -7.03 -14.58
CA GLY A 603 33.39 -8.28 -14.23
C GLY A 603 32.70 -9.51 -14.83
N MET A 604 31.37 -9.43 -15.06
CA MET A 604 30.58 -10.51 -15.63
C MET A 604 30.90 -10.72 -17.12
N LEU A 605 30.96 -9.64 -17.87
CA LEU A 605 31.29 -9.66 -19.29
C LEU A 605 32.71 -10.21 -19.54
N TRP A 606 33.70 -9.76 -18.72
CA TRP A 606 35.04 -10.31 -18.75
C TRP A 606 35.05 -11.82 -18.50
N THR A 607 34.30 -12.30 -17.52
CA THR A 607 34.21 -13.72 -17.17
C THR A 607 33.65 -14.53 -18.33
N THR A 608 32.53 -14.10 -18.93
CA THR A 608 31.92 -14.77 -20.09
C THR A 608 32.83 -14.81 -21.28
N TYR A 609 33.57 -13.72 -21.54
CA TYR A 609 34.52 -13.69 -22.66
C TYR A 609 35.72 -14.62 -22.43
N ILE A 610 36.30 -14.60 -21.21
CA ILE A 610 37.42 -15.49 -20.83
C ILE A 610 37.04 -16.97 -20.94
N GLU A 611 35.81 -17.33 -20.59
CA GLU A 611 35.33 -18.73 -20.66
C GLU A 611 35.45 -19.36 -22.05
N HIS A 612 35.27 -18.56 -23.10
CA HIS A 612 35.21 -19.02 -24.47
C HIS A 612 36.48 -18.80 -25.28
N LEU A 613 37.52 -18.21 -24.68
CA LEU A 613 38.82 -18.02 -25.35
C LEU A 613 39.71 -19.26 -25.26
N GLU A 614 40.61 -19.39 -26.22
CA GLU A 614 41.69 -20.35 -26.09
C GLU A 614 42.57 -20.01 -24.89
N SER A 615 43.24 -21.03 -24.34
CA SER A 615 43.91 -20.89 -23.04
C SER A 615 44.98 -19.80 -22.98
N GLU A 616 45.72 -19.54 -24.07
CA GLU A 616 46.70 -18.46 -24.14
C GLU A 616 46.01 -17.07 -24.16
N ASP A 617 44.99 -16.93 -25.00
CA ASP A 617 44.23 -15.68 -25.14
C ASP A 617 43.42 -15.36 -23.85
N ALA A 618 42.93 -16.39 -23.18
CA ALA A 618 42.24 -16.24 -21.87
C ALA A 618 43.17 -15.64 -20.82
N ILE A 619 44.43 -16.09 -20.75
CA ILE A 619 45.43 -15.53 -19.81
C ILE A 619 45.74 -14.07 -20.14
N GLN A 620 45.93 -13.72 -21.41
CA GLN A 620 46.16 -12.33 -21.84
C GLN A 620 44.94 -11.46 -21.58
N CYS A 621 43.76 -11.99 -21.79
CA CYS A 621 42.50 -11.29 -21.49
C CYS A 621 42.34 -10.97 -19.99
N TYR A 622 42.71 -11.93 -19.14
CA TYR A 622 42.70 -11.73 -17.70
C TYR A 622 43.72 -10.64 -17.26
N GLU A 623 44.89 -10.57 -17.86
CA GLU A 623 45.85 -9.51 -17.62
C GLU A 623 45.31 -8.12 -18.01
N LYS A 624 44.60 -8.04 -19.15
CA LYS A 624 43.93 -6.81 -19.56
C LYS A 624 42.86 -6.40 -18.53
N MET A 625 42.07 -7.35 -18.01
CA MET A 625 41.08 -7.15 -16.96
C MET A 625 41.71 -6.58 -15.67
N GLN A 626 42.86 -7.18 -15.24
CA GLN A 626 43.60 -6.70 -14.09
C GLN A 626 44.14 -5.26 -14.30
N ASN A 627 44.68 -4.97 -15.48
CA ASN A 627 45.18 -3.65 -15.85
C ASN A 627 44.09 -2.59 -15.91
N ALA A 628 42.86 -2.98 -16.25
CA ALA A 628 41.68 -2.14 -16.22
C ALA A 628 41.12 -1.92 -14.79
N SER A 629 41.74 -2.51 -13.77
CA SER A 629 41.31 -2.48 -12.37
C SER A 629 39.86 -3.00 -12.13
N VAL A 630 39.41 -3.91 -13.00
CA VAL A 630 38.10 -4.56 -12.84
C VAL A 630 38.31 -5.81 -11.97
N PRO A 631 37.65 -5.89 -10.79
CA PRO A 631 37.78 -7.08 -9.96
C PRO A 631 37.10 -8.29 -10.62
N PRO A 632 37.64 -9.52 -10.46
CA PRO A 632 36.92 -10.72 -10.84
C PRO A 632 35.52 -10.76 -10.21
N HIS A 633 34.51 -11.03 -11.04
CA HIS A 633 33.10 -10.93 -10.62
C HIS A 633 32.76 -12.02 -9.61
N ASN A 634 33.27 -13.26 -9.80
CA ASN A 634 32.96 -14.41 -8.95
C ASN A 634 34.07 -15.46 -9.00
N LEU A 635 33.85 -16.59 -8.29
CA LEU A 635 34.74 -17.76 -8.28
C LEU A 635 34.99 -18.34 -9.65
N THR A 636 34.02 -18.24 -10.57
CA THR A 636 34.09 -18.85 -11.92
C THR A 636 35.23 -18.26 -12.76
N THR A 637 35.50 -16.95 -12.65
CA THR A 637 36.64 -16.31 -13.32
C THR A 637 37.97 -16.99 -12.98
N PHE A 638 38.20 -17.22 -11.68
CA PHE A 638 39.41 -17.89 -11.21
C PHE A 638 39.48 -19.33 -11.69
N ILE A 639 38.37 -20.06 -11.73
CA ILE A 639 38.29 -21.43 -12.21
C ILE A 639 38.72 -21.53 -13.68
N PHE A 640 38.18 -20.64 -14.53
CA PHE A 640 38.51 -20.64 -15.96
C PHE A 640 39.99 -20.31 -16.21
N ILE A 641 40.54 -19.32 -15.53
CA ILE A 641 41.94 -18.94 -15.68
C ILE A 641 42.89 -20.00 -15.14
N LEU A 642 42.58 -20.62 -13.99
CA LEU A 642 43.38 -21.73 -13.47
C LEU A 642 43.38 -22.93 -14.44
N LYS A 643 42.24 -23.26 -15.05
CA LYS A 643 42.15 -24.27 -16.09
C LYS A 643 42.99 -23.89 -17.32
N ALA A 644 42.94 -22.62 -17.74
CA ALA A 644 43.76 -22.11 -18.82
C ALA A 644 45.28 -22.24 -18.51
N CYS A 645 45.68 -21.84 -17.30
CA CYS A 645 47.07 -22.01 -16.82
C CYS A 645 47.50 -23.49 -16.80
N ALA A 646 46.59 -24.38 -16.37
CA ALA A 646 46.86 -25.83 -16.41
C ALA A 646 47.10 -26.38 -17.84
N ASN A 647 46.30 -25.90 -18.80
CA ASN A 647 46.40 -26.35 -20.18
C ASN A 647 47.68 -25.87 -20.89
N VAL A 648 48.11 -24.62 -20.62
CA VAL A 648 49.31 -24.00 -21.23
C VAL A 648 50.59 -24.33 -20.44
N GLY A 649 50.43 -24.80 -19.18
CA GLY A 649 51.59 -25.01 -18.28
C GLY A 649 52.13 -23.70 -17.71
N ALA A 650 51.31 -22.65 -17.59
CA ALA A 650 51.73 -21.33 -17.12
C ALA A 650 51.84 -21.29 -15.56
N THR A 651 52.90 -21.91 -15.05
CA THR A 651 53.15 -22.11 -13.61
C THR A 651 53.21 -20.81 -12.82
N ILE A 652 53.96 -19.82 -13.29
CA ILE A 652 54.15 -18.53 -12.60
C ILE A 652 52.82 -17.80 -12.45
N LYS A 653 52.05 -17.75 -13.54
CA LYS A 653 50.75 -17.11 -13.54
C LYS A 653 49.74 -17.82 -12.62
N GLY A 654 49.77 -19.14 -12.59
CA GLY A 654 48.96 -19.95 -11.68
C GLY A 654 49.29 -19.66 -10.20
N GLN A 655 50.56 -19.48 -9.87
CA GLN A 655 51.00 -19.10 -8.52
C GLN A 655 50.57 -17.65 -8.13
N GLU A 656 50.64 -16.70 -9.08
CA GLU A 656 50.14 -15.33 -8.86
C GLU A 656 48.63 -15.33 -8.54
N ILE A 657 47.85 -16.09 -9.31
CA ILE A 657 46.40 -16.23 -9.13
C ILE A 657 46.09 -16.91 -7.81
N HIS A 658 46.86 -17.94 -7.40
CA HIS A 658 46.69 -18.59 -6.11
C HIS A 658 46.93 -17.61 -4.97
N ALA A 659 47.98 -16.77 -5.03
CA ALA A 659 48.26 -15.72 -4.07
C ALA A 659 47.11 -14.70 -3.99
N GLU A 660 46.46 -14.35 -5.11
CA GLU A 660 45.30 -13.47 -5.14
C GLU A 660 44.06 -14.11 -4.48
N ILE A 661 43.84 -15.40 -4.72
CA ILE A 661 42.75 -16.19 -4.09
C ILE A 661 42.92 -16.19 -2.57
N ILE A 662 44.14 -16.44 -2.05
CA ILE A 662 44.43 -16.39 -0.61
C ILE A 662 44.19 -14.99 -0.07
N LYS A 663 44.65 -13.94 -0.76
CA LYS A 663 44.43 -12.55 -0.35
C LYS A 663 42.98 -12.17 -0.22
N LYS A 664 42.10 -12.81 -1.03
CA LYS A 664 40.63 -12.61 -0.97
C LYS A 664 39.93 -13.55 -0.01
N GLY A 665 40.63 -14.45 0.66
CA GLY A 665 40.05 -15.40 1.62
C GLY A 665 39.18 -16.49 0.96
N LEU A 666 39.41 -16.82 -0.33
CA LEU A 666 38.62 -17.77 -1.10
C LEU A 666 39.29 -19.16 -1.17
N ASP A 667 40.36 -19.35 -0.43
CA ASP A 667 41.17 -20.58 -0.39
C ASP A 667 40.46 -21.80 0.20
N ASN A 668 39.38 -21.57 0.93
CA ASN A 668 38.56 -22.63 1.54
C ASN A 668 37.41 -23.14 0.65
N GLU A 669 37.20 -22.53 -0.51
CA GLU A 669 36.13 -22.94 -1.44
C GLU A 669 36.51 -24.24 -2.16
N LEU A 670 35.75 -25.32 -1.95
CA LEU A 670 36.04 -26.67 -2.40
C LEU A 670 36.30 -26.75 -3.91
N VAL A 671 35.48 -26.11 -4.72
CA VAL A 671 35.57 -26.12 -6.19
C VAL A 671 36.87 -25.44 -6.67
N LEU A 672 37.22 -24.33 -6.03
CA LEU A 672 38.40 -23.55 -6.35
C LEU A 672 39.68 -24.29 -5.94
N SER A 673 39.68 -24.87 -4.74
CA SER A 673 40.80 -25.67 -4.23
C SER A 673 41.04 -26.92 -5.09
N ASN A 674 40.00 -27.60 -5.57
CA ASN A 674 40.09 -28.69 -6.51
C ASN A 674 40.72 -28.26 -7.86
N THR A 675 40.35 -27.06 -8.32
CA THR A 675 40.91 -26.50 -9.57
C THR A 675 42.39 -26.12 -9.39
N LEU A 676 42.78 -25.61 -8.22
CA LEU A 676 44.19 -25.34 -7.87
C LEU A 676 45.00 -26.64 -7.82
N ILE A 677 44.49 -27.68 -7.19
CA ILE A 677 45.14 -29.01 -7.17
C ILE A 677 45.36 -29.52 -8.58
N TYR A 678 44.32 -29.46 -9.44
CA TYR A 678 44.39 -29.85 -10.82
C TYR A 678 45.45 -29.03 -11.60
N MET A 679 45.45 -27.70 -11.44
CA MET A 679 46.39 -26.80 -12.10
C MET A 679 47.84 -27.14 -11.70
N TYR A 680 48.13 -27.24 -10.38
CA TYR A 680 49.48 -27.57 -9.92
C TYR A 680 49.94 -28.97 -10.37
N ALA A 681 49.05 -29.94 -10.32
CA ALA A 681 49.35 -31.31 -10.75
C ALA A 681 49.68 -31.34 -12.28
N LYS A 682 48.89 -30.64 -13.09
CA LYS A 682 49.14 -30.51 -14.56
C LYS A 682 50.44 -29.75 -14.88
N CYS A 683 50.77 -28.76 -14.07
CA CYS A 683 52.01 -27.99 -14.20
C CYS A 683 53.24 -28.72 -13.61
N SER A 684 53.13 -29.99 -13.21
CA SER A 684 54.19 -30.80 -12.59
C SER A 684 54.71 -30.27 -11.24
N LEU A 685 53.93 -29.47 -10.53
CA LEU A 685 54.24 -28.94 -9.20
C LEU A 685 53.49 -29.74 -8.13
N LEU A 686 53.93 -30.99 -7.96
CA LEU A 686 53.24 -31.95 -7.07
C LEU A 686 53.31 -31.61 -5.55
N GLU A 687 54.40 -30.94 -5.14
CA GLU A 687 54.53 -30.51 -3.73
C GLU A 687 53.50 -29.48 -3.37
N GLU A 688 53.27 -28.47 -4.21
CA GLU A 688 52.26 -27.42 -4.06
C GLU A 688 50.84 -28.00 -4.14
N SER A 689 50.61 -28.93 -5.09
CA SER A 689 49.35 -29.65 -5.20
C SER A 689 49.00 -30.41 -3.93
N GLN A 690 49.98 -31.11 -3.32
CA GLN A 690 49.80 -31.78 -2.03
C GLN A 690 49.62 -30.81 -0.86
N ALA A 691 50.28 -29.65 -0.90
CA ALA A 691 50.08 -28.61 0.13
C ALA A 691 48.65 -28.11 0.14
N VAL A 692 48.07 -27.75 -1.00
CA VAL A 692 46.66 -27.32 -1.14
C VAL A 692 45.72 -28.45 -0.71
N TYR A 693 45.97 -29.70 -1.08
CA TYR A 693 45.16 -30.85 -0.65
C TYR A 693 45.13 -31.01 0.89
N LYS A 694 46.28 -30.82 1.55
CA LYS A 694 46.38 -30.91 3.03
C LYS A 694 45.67 -29.77 3.76
N THR A 695 45.50 -28.64 3.14
CA THR A 695 44.76 -27.51 3.76
C THR A 695 43.22 -27.71 3.73
N LEU A 696 42.73 -28.60 2.86
CA LEU A 696 41.34 -28.99 2.83
C LEU A 696 40.99 -29.87 4.04
N LEU A 697 40.19 -29.35 4.96
CA LEU A 697 39.78 -30.04 6.23
C LEU A 697 38.96 -31.31 5.99
N LEU A 698 38.38 -31.53 4.83
CA LEU A 698 37.59 -32.70 4.44
C LEU A 698 37.96 -33.08 2.98
N GLY A 699 38.78 -34.11 2.80
CA GLY A 699 39.10 -34.64 1.50
C GLY A 699 37.86 -35.26 0.82
N ASP A 700 37.37 -34.64 -0.23
CA ASP A 700 36.30 -35.15 -1.08
C ASP A 700 36.89 -36.08 -2.19
N GLN A 701 36.04 -36.98 -2.75
CA GLN A 701 36.42 -37.85 -3.86
C GLN A 701 36.92 -37.08 -5.10
N SER A 702 36.38 -35.88 -5.34
CA SER A 702 36.79 -35.03 -6.45
C SER A 702 38.19 -34.46 -6.28
N SER A 703 38.59 -34.09 -5.06
CA SER A 703 39.94 -33.64 -4.71
C SER A 703 40.99 -34.74 -4.87
N SER A 704 40.65 -35.96 -4.44
CA SER A 704 41.48 -37.13 -4.60
C SER A 704 41.65 -37.50 -6.08
N SER A 705 40.58 -37.42 -6.88
CA SER A 705 40.61 -37.66 -8.31
C SER A 705 41.47 -36.62 -9.06
N ALA A 706 41.38 -35.34 -8.70
CA ALA A 706 42.18 -34.27 -9.28
C ALA A 706 43.69 -34.48 -9.02
N LEU A 707 44.06 -34.98 -7.82
CA LEU A 707 45.45 -35.31 -7.49
C LEU A 707 45.98 -36.55 -8.24
N ILE A 708 45.12 -37.55 -8.54
CA ILE A 708 45.48 -38.76 -9.24
C ILE A 708 45.64 -38.52 -10.74
N ILE A 709 44.81 -37.68 -11.34
CA ILE A 709 44.82 -37.39 -12.79
C ILE A 709 45.99 -36.49 -13.19
N GLY A 710 46.49 -35.62 -12.31
CA GLY A 710 47.67 -34.77 -12.51
C GLY A 710 48.95 -35.54 -12.32
#